data_242ab3709d003f2dee812e129e576374
#
_entry.id   242ab3709d003f2dee812e129e576374
#
_cell.length_a   1.000
_cell.length_b   1.000
_cell.length_c   1.000
_cell.angle_alpha   90.00
_cell.angle_beta   90.00
_cell.angle_gamma   90.00
#
_symmetry.space_group_name_H-M   'P 1'
#
loop_
_entity.id
_entity.type
_entity.pdbx_description
1 polymer ?
#
loop_
_entity_poly.entity_id
_entity_poly.type
_entity_poly.pdbx_seq_one_letter_code
_entity_poly.pdbx_strand_id
1 'polypeptide(L)'
;MHRPIANPVAALLALSLTLALAPSLPAAAPTQFARDGAALQPVSVSSQTSPRVQQAARTLAEMLGKITGAPFTVVTNDGRRGLAVGRPADFPAVSLPLKSDPKDPTLRENYLLRSHPDGLWLIGNTDLAVEHAVWDFLHRLGYRQFFPGKHWEIIPRVPNAALALDTLEHPAYYGRRIWYGFGPWDYAAEPYADWCAKNRATSGIVLNSGHAYDGILNRNHVEFHAHPEYLGLVQGERRSSKFCISNPALRQLIVADVLAQFTKNPAADSVSLDPSDGGGWCECAPCQARGSVTDRALTLANEAAAAVTAKFGDKFIGIYAYNQHSPPPNLPAHPRVVVSIATAFITGGFTVDQLIDGWQQRAKTLGIREYYSVNTWDRDLPGAARGGRLDYLTNSIPHFHARGARFLSAESSDNWGPNGLGYYLAARLLWDVREATRSDAIVADFLDRSFGLARAPMATFYQLLTATKRPPLSDDLLGRMYRALAQARQATTDPAINARLDDLTLYTRYVELWLDYSTASGLPRQVAFEALIRHAYRMRTTMMIHTKALYRDLDNRDKSVTIPRSVAWNVPEGKNAWKNSEPFSRAELDTFLRIGIAQRKLLDFTAVAFSDQLAPATALKLAATTNNTGNMGTYSRGKRTYFTWIDRAPATLRLTVAAGLIYGNRGPAKIELFPVAEPEGKSVAHAEVPPDKADHTIELPTSFTGLHRLEVNDSAAATRITWPDDLPMTLQSSADTPAALHGRWSLFFYVPKGTPTIGGFASGTGTLANPEGRKIHDFLAKPGYFSIPVPPGQDGRLWQFQNTAGQRQLLTVPPFLARNARELLLPREVLATDTRPTP
;
A
#
# COMPACT_ATOMS: atom_id res chain seq x y z
N MET A 1 -43.24 -68.93 14.05
CA MET A 1 -44.23 -67.89 14.29
C MET A 1 -43.54 -66.58 14.01
N HIS A 2 -43.69 -66.05 12.81
CA HIS A 2 -43.10 -64.82 12.32
C HIS A 2 -44.06 -63.64 12.56
N ARG A 3 -43.59 -62.56 13.15
CA ARG A 3 -44.28 -61.32 13.10
C ARG A 3 -43.35 -60.31 12.29
N PRO A 4 -43.92 -59.56 11.34
CA PRO A 4 -43.14 -58.60 10.53
C PRO A 4 -43.03 -57.25 11.25
N ILE A 5 -41.91 -56.65 11.02
CA ILE A 5 -41.56 -55.31 11.48
C ILE A 5 -42.19 -54.29 10.51
N ALA A 6 -43.02 -53.40 11.05
CA ALA A 6 -43.59 -52.28 10.29
C ALA A 6 -42.59 -51.06 10.22
N ASN A 7 -42.38 -50.58 8.99
CA ASN A 7 -41.69 -49.30 8.71
C ASN A 7 -42.60 -48.09 9.04
N PRO A 8 -42.14 -47.05 9.69
CA PRO A 8 -42.90 -45.82 9.75
C PRO A 8 -42.59 -44.92 8.55
N VAL A 9 -43.63 -44.63 7.80
CA VAL A 9 -43.68 -43.64 6.72
C VAL A 9 -43.47 -42.24 7.35
N ALA A 10 -42.43 -41.54 6.91
CA ALA A 10 -42.17 -40.16 7.26
C ALA A 10 -43.17 -39.23 6.58
N ALA A 11 -44.01 -38.55 7.37
CA ALA A 11 -44.88 -37.50 6.89
C ALA A 11 -44.02 -36.25 6.66
N LEU A 12 -43.81 -35.82 5.38
CA LEU A 12 -43.31 -34.56 4.98
C LEU A 12 -44.36 -33.48 5.24
N LEU A 13 -44.21 -32.70 6.31
CA LEU A 13 -44.88 -31.41 6.45
C LEU A 13 -44.23 -30.39 5.51
N ALA A 14 -44.93 -30.05 4.44
CA ALA A 14 -44.59 -28.89 3.60
C ALA A 14 -44.88 -27.60 4.38
N LEU A 15 -43.83 -26.98 4.93
CA LEU A 15 -43.88 -25.63 5.48
C LEU A 15 -43.79 -24.65 4.30
N SER A 16 -44.96 -24.20 3.82
CA SER A 16 -45.04 -23.08 2.87
C SER A 16 -44.58 -21.81 3.56
N LEU A 17 -43.30 -21.46 3.36
CA LEU A 17 -42.73 -20.15 3.74
C LEU A 17 -43.32 -19.11 2.77
N THR A 18 -44.39 -18.46 3.15
CA THR A 18 -44.84 -17.21 2.50
C THR A 18 -43.79 -16.13 2.79
N LEU A 19 -42.85 -15.94 1.85
CA LEU A 19 -42.06 -14.73 1.79
C LEU A 19 -43.05 -13.54 1.64
N ALA A 20 -43.32 -12.84 2.72
CA ALA A 20 -43.95 -11.54 2.66
C ALA A 20 -42.94 -10.63 1.90
N LEU A 21 -43.18 -10.42 0.61
CA LEU A 21 -42.53 -9.31 -0.12
C LEU A 21 -42.92 -8.03 0.62
N ALA A 22 -41.95 -7.48 1.36
CA ALA A 22 -42.08 -6.13 1.84
C ALA A 22 -42.39 -5.24 0.62
N PRO A 23 -43.37 -4.36 0.69
CA PRO A 23 -43.72 -3.49 -0.43
C PRO A 23 -42.47 -2.70 -0.77
N SER A 24 -41.91 -2.91 -1.96
CA SER A 24 -40.89 -2.04 -2.52
C SER A 24 -41.47 -0.64 -2.54
N LEU A 25 -40.89 0.27 -1.77
CA LEU A 25 -41.21 1.69 -1.83
C LEU A 25 -41.16 2.08 -3.33
N PRO A 26 -42.14 2.82 -3.83
CA PRO A 26 -42.13 3.25 -5.23
C PRO A 26 -40.83 3.99 -5.50
N ALA A 27 -40.17 3.60 -6.59
CA ALA A 27 -38.93 4.25 -7.00
C ALA A 27 -39.18 5.78 -7.07
N ALA A 28 -38.31 6.56 -6.44
CA ALA A 28 -38.41 8.01 -6.42
C ALA A 28 -38.55 8.51 -7.87
N ALA A 29 -39.55 9.34 -8.16
CA ALA A 29 -39.71 9.93 -9.48
C ALA A 29 -38.48 10.80 -9.80
N PRO A 30 -37.95 10.77 -11.03
CA PRO A 30 -36.79 11.58 -11.39
C PRO A 30 -37.15 13.08 -11.33
N THR A 31 -36.35 13.84 -10.61
CA THR A 31 -36.41 15.30 -10.61
C THR A 31 -35.58 15.80 -11.79
N GLN A 32 -36.23 16.44 -12.75
CA GLN A 32 -35.53 17.11 -13.84
C GLN A 32 -35.17 18.53 -13.39
N PHE A 33 -33.91 18.91 -13.47
CA PHE A 33 -33.42 20.21 -13.01
C PHE A 33 -32.75 21.04 -14.11
N ALA A 34 -32.46 20.44 -15.29
CA ALA A 34 -32.09 21.20 -16.50
C ALA A 34 -32.63 20.54 -17.75
N ARG A 35 -32.97 21.36 -18.75
CA ARG A 35 -33.41 20.93 -20.09
C ARG A 35 -32.97 21.96 -21.13
N ASP A 36 -32.25 21.51 -22.16
CA ASP A 36 -31.90 22.29 -23.35
C ASP A 36 -31.30 23.68 -23.04
N GLY A 37 -30.37 23.71 -22.06
CA GLY A 37 -29.70 24.95 -21.66
C GLY A 37 -30.51 25.84 -20.69
N ALA A 38 -31.66 25.38 -20.21
CA ALA A 38 -32.48 26.08 -19.23
C ALA A 38 -32.46 25.36 -17.86
N ALA A 39 -32.22 26.09 -16.76
CA ALA A 39 -32.38 25.60 -15.43
C ALA A 39 -33.88 25.55 -15.07
N LEU A 40 -34.38 24.38 -14.71
CA LEU A 40 -35.80 24.18 -14.34
C LEU A 40 -36.05 24.34 -12.86
N GLN A 41 -35.00 24.21 -12.04
CA GLN A 41 -35.06 24.31 -10.60
C GLN A 41 -33.94 25.23 -10.11
N PRO A 42 -34.17 26.16 -9.18
CA PRO A 42 -33.10 26.92 -8.53
C PRO A 42 -32.37 26.05 -7.49
N VAL A 43 -31.17 26.45 -7.13
CA VAL A 43 -30.53 25.99 -5.90
C VAL A 43 -31.13 26.79 -4.72
N SER A 44 -31.60 26.11 -3.68
CA SER A 44 -32.34 26.72 -2.59
C SER A 44 -31.56 26.61 -1.28
N VAL A 45 -31.50 27.72 -0.52
CA VAL A 45 -30.95 27.76 0.83
C VAL A 45 -31.95 28.44 1.77
N SER A 46 -31.84 28.18 3.06
CA SER A 46 -32.59 28.92 4.09
C SER A 46 -31.91 30.26 4.41
N SER A 47 -32.67 31.21 4.92
CA SER A 47 -32.13 32.47 5.47
C SER A 47 -31.21 32.27 6.69
N GLN A 48 -31.34 31.12 7.38
CA GLN A 48 -30.54 30.74 8.54
C GLN A 48 -29.31 29.92 8.21
N THR A 49 -29.05 29.65 6.93
CA THR A 49 -27.95 28.80 6.45
C THR A 49 -26.59 29.43 6.74
N SER A 50 -25.64 28.65 7.25
CA SER A 50 -24.27 29.10 7.54
C SER A 50 -23.55 29.60 6.29
N PRO A 51 -22.55 30.49 6.44
CA PRO A 51 -21.73 30.94 5.29
C PRO A 51 -21.07 29.78 4.51
N ARG A 52 -20.68 28.70 5.18
CA ARG A 52 -20.06 27.52 4.57
C ARG A 52 -21.06 26.77 3.69
N VAL A 53 -22.27 26.56 4.17
CA VAL A 53 -23.33 25.92 3.38
C VAL A 53 -23.80 26.82 2.22
N GLN A 54 -23.87 28.15 2.42
CA GLN A 54 -24.12 29.09 1.32
C GLN A 54 -23.06 28.99 0.23
N GLN A 55 -21.78 28.80 0.61
CA GLN A 55 -20.71 28.57 -0.35
C GLN A 55 -20.87 27.21 -1.09
N ALA A 56 -21.25 26.15 -0.39
CA ALA A 56 -21.55 24.85 -1.02
C ALA A 56 -22.69 24.97 -2.05
N ALA A 57 -23.74 25.75 -1.74
CA ALA A 57 -24.83 26.02 -2.67
C ALA A 57 -24.38 26.83 -3.90
N ARG A 58 -23.52 27.83 -3.72
CA ARG A 58 -22.93 28.57 -4.86
C ARG A 58 -22.07 27.65 -5.73
N THR A 59 -21.25 26.80 -5.10
CA THR A 59 -20.43 25.78 -5.80
C THR A 59 -21.34 24.84 -6.61
N LEU A 60 -22.44 24.36 -6.01
CA LEU A 60 -23.41 23.52 -6.72
C LEU A 60 -23.98 24.24 -7.95
N ALA A 61 -24.43 25.48 -7.80
CA ALA A 61 -25.01 26.27 -8.90
C ALA A 61 -23.98 26.50 -10.03
N GLU A 62 -22.74 26.84 -9.68
CA GLU A 62 -21.65 27.01 -10.65
C GLU A 62 -21.35 25.71 -11.40
N MET A 63 -21.20 24.59 -10.66
CA MET A 63 -20.88 23.30 -11.28
C MET A 63 -22.01 22.77 -12.14
N LEU A 64 -23.26 22.95 -11.72
CA LEU A 64 -24.41 22.63 -12.56
C LEU A 64 -24.43 23.48 -13.83
N GLY A 65 -24.07 24.74 -13.74
CA GLY A 65 -23.91 25.61 -14.93
C GLY A 65 -22.88 25.06 -15.90
N LYS A 66 -21.72 24.64 -15.41
CA LYS A 66 -20.67 24.02 -16.23
C LYS A 66 -21.10 22.69 -16.86
N ILE A 67 -21.83 21.86 -16.10
CA ILE A 67 -22.27 20.52 -16.54
C ILE A 67 -23.40 20.62 -17.56
N THR A 68 -24.39 21.49 -17.31
CA THR A 68 -25.62 21.53 -18.13
C THR A 68 -25.61 22.62 -19.22
N GLY A 69 -24.76 23.65 -19.01
CA GLY A 69 -24.80 24.86 -19.84
C GLY A 69 -25.93 25.85 -19.44
N ALA A 70 -26.71 25.53 -18.40
CA ALA A 70 -27.82 26.33 -17.91
C ALA A 70 -27.39 27.23 -16.73
N PRO A 71 -27.81 28.50 -16.64
CA PRO A 71 -27.50 29.35 -15.52
C PRO A 71 -28.38 28.97 -14.30
N PHE A 72 -27.78 28.47 -13.24
CA PHE A 72 -28.47 28.20 -11.97
C PHE A 72 -28.32 29.37 -11.02
N THR A 73 -29.45 29.77 -10.41
CA THR A 73 -29.48 30.81 -9.38
C THR A 73 -29.60 30.20 -7.99
N VAL A 74 -29.01 30.86 -7.00
CA VAL A 74 -29.21 30.51 -5.58
C VAL A 74 -30.28 31.41 -5.02
N VAL A 75 -31.36 30.84 -4.47
CA VAL A 75 -32.48 31.54 -3.91
C VAL A 75 -32.69 31.14 -2.46
N THR A 76 -33.37 32.04 -1.69
CA THR A 76 -33.75 31.74 -0.30
C THR A 76 -35.21 31.30 -0.26
N ASN A 77 -35.49 30.10 0.29
CA ASN A 77 -36.84 29.59 0.52
C ASN A 77 -36.86 28.56 1.66
N ASP A 78 -38.02 27.91 1.86
CA ASP A 78 -38.28 26.93 2.91
C ASP A 78 -37.85 25.50 2.61
N GLY A 79 -37.15 25.25 1.49
CA GLY A 79 -36.65 23.94 1.09
C GLY A 79 -37.68 23.00 0.44
N ARG A 80 -38.91 23.42 0.24
CA ARG A 80 -39.94 22.60 -0.39
C ARG A 80 -39.86 22.62 -1.91
N ARG A 81 -39.11 23.54 -2.48
CA ARG A 81 -38.94 23.69 -3.95
C ARG A 81 -37.47 23.91 -4.29
N GLY A 82 -37.08 23.38 -5.44
CA GLY A 82 -35.72 23.51 -5.97
C GLY A 82 -34.76 22.47 -5.40
N LEU A 83 -33.47 22.67 -5.64
CA LEU A 83 -32.38 21.85 -5.10
C LEU A 83 -32.01 22.42 -3.71
N ALA A 84 -32.67 21.92 -2.66
CA ALA A 84 -32.52 22.46 -1.30
C ALA A 84 -31.22 21.95 -0.65
N VAL A 85 -30.32 22.88 -0.31
CA VAL A 85 -29.00 22.63 0.27
C VAL A 85 -28.95 23.19 1.70
N GLY A 86 -28.76 22.32 2.69
CA GLY A 86 -28.74 22.76 4.07
C GLY A 86 -28.66 21.63 5.10
N ARG A 87 -28.88 22.00 6.35
CA ARG A 87 -28.98 21.07 7.48
C ARG A 87 -30.45 20.89 7.85
N PRO A 88 -30.83 19.86 8.63
CA PRO A 88 -32.18 19.71 9.12
C PRO A 88 -32.71 20.96 9.82
N ALA A 89 -31.88 21.65 10.59
CA ALA A 89 -32.24 22.90 11.29
C ALA A 89 -32.53 24.08 10.36
N ASP A 90 -31.98 24.08 9.15
CA ASP A 90 -32.19 25.13 8.14
C ASP A 90 -33.58 25.02 7.49
N PHE A 91 -34.20 23.82 7.51
CA PHE A 91 -35.52 23.56 6.90
C PHE A 91 -36.48 22.85 7.88
N PRO A 92 -36.87 23.49 8.98
CA PRO A 92 -37.67 22.86 10.04
C PRO A 92 -39.07 22.42 9.59
N ALA A 93 -39.58 22.98 8.52
CA ALA A 93 -40.88 22.63 7.95
C ALA A 93 -40.87 21.36 7.08
N VAL A 94 -39.70 20.77 6.87
CA VAL A 94 -39.52 19.52 6.09
C VAL A 94 -39.21 18.37 7.02
N SER A 95 -40.05 17.33 7.02
CA SER A 95 -39.79 16.10 7.79
C SER A 95 -38.76 15.23 7.05
N LEU A 96 -37.59 15.11 7.61
CA LEU A 96 -36.46 14.41 7.01
C LEU A 96 -36.12 13.17 7.85
N PRO A 97 -35.91 11.98 7.23
CA PRO A 97 -35.53 10.75 7.94
C PRO A 97 -34.01 10.70 8.21
N LEU A 98 -33.41 11.83 8.54
CA LEU A 98 -32.00 11.93 8.84
C LEU A 98 -31.78 11.89 10.35
N LYS A 99 -31.19 10.79 10.85
CA LYS A 99 -30.86 10.64 12.25
C LYS A 99 -29.75 11.62 12.63
N SER A 100 -30.00 12.47 13.63
CA SER A 100 -29.07 13.45 14.15
C SER A 100 -29.02 13.38 15.66
N ASP A 101 -27.82 13.31 16.22
CA ASP A 101 -27.57 13.47 17.66
C ASP A 101 -26.25 14.28 17.81
N PRO A 102 -26.30 15.50 18.34
CA PRO A 102 -25.11 16.32 18.56
C PRO A 102 -24.05 15.68 19.47
N LYS A 103 -24.46 14.72 20.32
CA LYS A 103 -23.58 14.01 21.24
C LYS A 103 -22.90 12.79 20.59
N ASP A 104 -23.40 12.37 19.45
CA ASP A 104 -22.80 11.26 18.70
C ASP A 104 -21.97 11.78 17.50
N PRO A 105 -20.64 11.90 17.63
CA PRO A 105 -19.79 12.40 16.57
C PRO A 105 -19.80 11.52 15.32
N THR A 106 -20.22 10.25 15.41
CA THR A 106 -20.27 9.34 14.28
C THR A 106 -21.37 9.68 13.27
N LEU A 107 -22.36 10.47 13.69
CA LEU A 107 -23.45 10.93 12.83
C LEU A 107 -23.15 12.25 12.10
N ARG A 108 -22.02 12.90 12.39
CA ARG A 108 -21.70 14.25 11.85
C ARG A 108 -21.66 14.30 10.33
N GLU A 109 -21.29 13.20 9.67
CA GLU A 109 -21.13 13.15 8.22
C GLU A 109 -22.33 12.51 7.48
N ASN A 110 -23.40 12.17 8.22
CA ASN A 110 -24.59 11.62 7.59
C ASN A 110 -25.29 12.70 6.75
N TYR A 111 -25.71 12.30 5.54
CA TYR A 111 -26.52 13.17 4.67
C TYR A 111 -27.56 12.37 3.89
N LEU A 112 -28.57 13.10 3.41
CA LEU A 112 -29.67 12.62 2.60
C LEU A 112 -29.62 13.27 1.21
N LEU A 113 -29.71 12.44 0.16
CA LEU A 113 -30.06 12.86 -1.17
C LEU A 113 -31.42 12.26 -1.54
N ARG A 114 -32.45 13.09 -1.70
CA ARG A 114 -33.80 12.60 -1.99
C ARG A 114 -34.53 13.49 -2.97
N SER A 115 -35.03 12.88 -4.05
CA SER A 115 -35.96 13.50 -4.99
C SER A 115 -37.35 13.63 -4.37
N HIS A 116 -38.02 14.72 -4.69
CA HIS A 116 -39.42 14.96 -4.37
C HIS A 116 -40.12 15.69 -5.53
N PRO A 117 -41.48 15.82 -5.56
CA PRO A 117 -42.19 16.34 -6.74
C PRO A 117 -41.72 17.71 -7.19
N ASP A 118 -41.31 18.60 -6.26
CA ASP A 118 -40.96 19.98 -6.54
C ASP A 118 -39.46 20.25 -6.44
N GLY A 119 -38.60 19.18 -6.36
CA GLY A 119 -37.17 19.39 -6.26
C GLY A 119 -36.36 18.20 -5.73
N LEU A 120 -35.28 18.50 -5.06
CA LEU A 120 -34.37 17.52 -4.47
C LEU A 120 -33.73 18.07 -3.19
N TRP A 121 -33.63 17.26 -2.16
CA TRP A 121 -32.96 17.58 -0.90
C TRP A 121 -31.53 17.08 -0.89
N LEU A 122 -30.59 17.99 -0.60
CA LEU A 122 -29.19 17.75 -0.31
C LEU A 122 -28.95 18.20 1.13
N ILE A 123 -29.27 17.34 2.10
CA ILE A 123 -29.33 17.70 3.51
C ILE A 123 -28.30 16.90 4.32
N GLY A 124 -27.43 17.61 5.03
CA GLY A 124 -26.39 17.00 5.87
C GLY A 124 -26.52 17.38 7.34
N ASN A 125 -26.08 16.50 8.25
CA ASN A 125 -26.12 16.77 9.70
C ASN A 125 -25.22 17.95 10.13
N THR A 126 -24.15 18.20 9.37
CA THR A 126 -23.22 19.32 9.59
C THR A 126 -22.92 20.02 8.27
N ASP A 127 -22.27 21.17 8.33
CA ASP A 127 -21.83 21.89 7.13
C ASP A 127 -20.93 21.01 6.24
N LEU A 128 -20.04 20.19 6.85
CA LEU A 128 -19.22 19.23 6.12
C LEU A 128 -20.07 18.16 5.43
N ALA A 129 -21.08 17.63 6.09
CA ALA A 129 -21.99 16.65 5.51
C ALA A 129 -22.78 17.22 4.33
N VAL A 130 -23.12 18.51 4.37
CA VAL A 130 -23.74 19.22 3.24
C VAL A 130 -22.77 19.33 2.06
N GLU A 131 -21.51 19.67 2.31
CA GLU A 131 -20.49 19.66 1.24
C GLU A 131 -20.33 18.27 0.62
N HIS A 132 -20.31 17.22 1.44
CA HIS A 132 -20.27 15.84 0.96
C HIS A 132 -21.50 15.48 0.09
N ALA A 133 -22.69 15.94 0.51
CA ALA A 133 -23.92 15.75 -0.25
C ALA A 133 -23.85 16.44 -1.63
N VAL A 134 -23.32 17.65 -1.69
CA VAL A 134 -23.13 18.40 -2.94
C VAL A 134 -22.16 17.68 -3.86
N TRP A 135 -21.00 17.25 -3.37
CA TRP A 135 -20.02 16.57 -4.20
C TRP A 135 -20.48 15.17 -4.64
N ASP A 136 -21.19 14.42 -3.78
CA ASP A 136 -21.80 13.14 -4.16
C ASP A 136 -22.87 13.32 -5.24
N PHE A 137 -23.71 14.33 -5.14
CA PHE A 137 -24.69 14.67 -6.15
C PHE A 137 -24.03 14.97 -7.50
N LEU A 138 -22.98 15.80 -7.51
CA LEU A 138 -22.22 16.11 -8.73
C LEU A 138 -21.53 14.86 -9.29
N HIS A 139 -21.03 13.99 -8.41
CA HIS A 139 -20.42 12.73 -8.80
C HIS A 139 -21.42 11.79 -9.51
N ARG A 140 -22.67 11.76 -9.05
CA ARG A 140 -23.78 11.01 -9.70
C ARG A 140 -24.15 11.57 -11.07
N LEU A 141 -23.88 12.85 -11.33
CA LEU A 141 -24.00 13.46 -12.66
C LEU A 141 -22.80 13.18 -13.57
N GLY A 142 -21.76 12.52 -13.06
CA GLY A 142 -20.58 12.16 -13.81
C GLY A 142 -19.36 13.05 -13.60
N TYR A 143 -19.43 14.04 -12.70
CA TYR A 143 -18.26 14.82 -12.27
C TYR A 143 -17.20 13.92 -11.61
N ARG A 144 -15.95 14.19 -11.88
CA ARG A 144 -14.80 13.50 -11.21
C ARG A 144 -13.66 14.48 -10.96
N GLN A 145 -13.01 14.32 -9.81
CA GLN A 145 -11.67 14.83 -9.53
C GLN A 145 -10.76 13.62 -9.26
N PHE A 146 -10.17 13.05 -10.29
CA PHE A 146 -9.40 11.80 -10.12
C PHE A 146 -8.11 12.02 -9.33
N PHE A 147 -7.29 13.00 -9.73
CA PHE A 147 -6.09 13.43 -9.02
C PHE A 147 -6.19 14.93 -8.72
N PRO A 148 -5.41 15.47 -7.79
CA PRO A 148 -5.36 16.91 -7.56
C PRO A 148 -4.96 17.70 -8.80
N GLY A 149 -5.46 18.92 -8.91
CA GLY A 149 -5.14 19.83 -10.00
C GLY A 149 -6.12 19.77 -11.18
N LYS A 150 -6.10 20.83 -12.00
CA LYS A 150 -7.09 21.06 -13.05
C LYS A 150 -7.06 20.04 -14.19
N HIS A 151 -5.90 19.47 -14.50
CA HIS A 151 -5.80 18.46 -15.57
C HIS A 151 -6.63 17.22 -15.28
N TRP A 152 -6.81 16.89 -14.01
CA TRP A 152 -7.47 15.66 -13.55
C TRP A 152 -8.91 15.88 -13.07
N GLU A 153 -9.46 17.08 -13.31
CA GLU A 153 -10.87 17.41 -13.14
C GLU A 153 -11.66 17.08 -14.41
N ILE A 154 -12.72 16.32 -14.26
CA ILE A 154 -13.62 15.93 -15.36
C ILE A 154 -14.99 16.54 -15.12
N ILE A 155 -15.37 17.48 -15.96
CA ILE A 155 -16.68 18.11 -15.96
C ILE A 155 -17.47 17.56 -17.15
N PRO A 156 -18.50 16.71 -16.93
CA PRO A 156 -19.30 16.14 -18.00
C PRO A 156 -20.21 17.20 -18.64
N ARG A 157 -20.66 16.94 -19.85
CA ARG A 157 -21.74 17.74 -20.51
C ARG A 157 -23.02 16.94 -20.46
N VAL A 158 -23.99 17.43 -19.70
CA VAL A 158 -25.32 16.81 -19.49
C VAL A 158 -26.39 17.89 -19.62
N PRO A 159 -26.74 18.35 -20.87
CA PRO A 159 -27.66 19.46 -21.05
C PRO A 159 -29.10 19.17 -20.57
N ASN A 160 -29.47 17.90 -20.56
CA ASN A 160 -30.75 17.40 -20.02
C ASN A 160 -30.48 16.58 -18.76
N ALA A 161 -30.52 17.23 -17.59
CA ALA A 161 -30.15 16.65 -16.33
C ALA A 161 -31.33 16.31 -15.44
N ALA A 162 -31.48 15.03 -15.11
CA ALA A 162 -32.49 14.51 -14.19
C ALA A 162 -31.90 13.38 -13.35
N LEU A 163 -32.28 13.29 -12.08
CA LEU A 163 -31.90 12.21 -11.19
C LEU A 163 -33.09 11.78 -10.31
N ALA A 164 -33.22 10.48 -10.13
CA ALA A 164 -34.08 9.88 -9.11
C ALA A 164 -33.22 9.38 -7.95
N LEU A 165 -33.34 10.03 -6.80
CA LEU A 165 -32.50 9.73 -5.63
C LEU A 165 -33.36 9.49 -4.39
N ASP A 166 -33.01 8.49 -3.61
CA ASP A 166 -33.48 8.26 -2.25
C ASP A 166 -32.38 7.51 -1.51
N THR A 167 -31.36 8.25 -1.09
CA THR A 167 -30.18 7.66 -0.44
C THR A 167 -29.87 8.38 0.85
N LEU A 168 -29.61 7.58 1.89
CA LEU A 168 -29.03 8.01 3.15
C LEU A 168 -27.60 7.53 3.20
N GLU A 169 -26.66 8.44 3.21
CA GLU A 169 -25.24 8.17 3.10
C GLU A 169 -24.53 8.44 4.43
N HIS A 170 -23.54 7.63 4.71
CA HIS A 170 -22.62 7.78 5.84
C HIS A 170 -21.28 7.08 5.53
N PRO A 171 -20.16 7.53 6.11
CA PRO A 171 -18.88 6.90 5.86
C PRO A 171 -18.75 5.55 6.59
N ALA A 172 -18.09 4.58 5.94
CA ALA A 172 -17.69 3.33 6.60
C ALA A 172 -16.57 3.57 7.63
N TYR A 173 -15.65 4.47 7.34
CA TYR A 173 -14.60 4.91 8.25
C TYR A 173 -14.84 6.35 8.70
N TYR A 174 -14.85 6.61 10.00
CA TYR A 174 -15.00 7.96 10.56
C TYR A 174 -13.75 8.82 10.36
N GLY A 175 -12.55 8.20 10.32
CA GLY A 175 -11.30 8.85 9.95
C GLY A 175 -10.76 8.26 8.64
N ARG A 176 -10.60 9.11 7.61
CA ARG A 176 -10.22 8.72 6.24
C ARG A 176 -9.03 9.55 5.77
N ARG A 177 -7.92 9.43 6.50
CA ARG A 177 -6.77 10.28 6.30
C ARG A 177 -5.72 9.60 5.43
N ILE A 178 -5.56 10.05 4.18
CA ILE A 178 -4.37 9.79 3.35
C ILE A 178 -3.52 11.06 3.43
N TRP A 179 -2.38 11.04 4.10
CA TRP A 179 -1.64 12.25 4.44
C TRP A 179 -0.19 12.21 3.96
N TYR A 180 0.35 13.35 3.61
CA TYR A 180 1.71 13.47 3.13
C TYR A 180 2.69 13.44 4.31
N GLY A 181 3.57 12.43 4.35
CA GLY A 181 4.50 12.19 5.45
C GLY A 181 5.47 13.36 5.71
N PHE A 182 5.78 14.14 4.69
CA PHE A 182 6.58 15.36 4.80
C PHE A 182 5.72 16.63 4.83
N GLY A 183 4.41 16.50 4.95
CA GLY A 183 3.46 17.60 4.85
C GLY A 183 3.20 18.06 3.41
N PRO A 184 2.07 18.71 3.16
CA PRO A 184 1.80 19.34 1.87
C PRO A 184 2.66 20.60 1.71
N TRP A 185 3.09 20.86 0.48
CA TRP A 185 3.88 22.01 0.12
C TRP A 185 2.99 23.08 -0.51
N ASP A 186 3.56 24.30 -0.67
CA ASP A 186 2.90 25.44 -1.30
C ASP A 186 2.19 25.07 -2.62
N TYR A 187 2.83 24.28 -3.48
CA TYR A 187 2.25 23.82 -4.73
C TYR A 187 1.24 22.65 -4.60
N ALA A 188 1.23 21.93 -3.49
CA ALA A 188 0.42 20.73 -3.30
C ALA A 188 -0.70 20.90 -2.27
N ALA A 189 -0.60 21.87 -1.35
CA ALA A 189 -1.51 22.02 -0.22
C ALA A 189 -2.96 22.28 -0.65
N GLU A 190 -3.17 23.32 -1.47
CA GLU A 190 -4.50 23.70 -1.93
C GLU A 190 -5.12 22.65 -2.88
N PRO A 191 -4.41 22.19 -3.96
CA PRO A 191 -4.96 21.15 -4.83
C PRO A 191 -5.31 19.85 -4.10
N TYR A 192 -4.52 19.47 -3.08
CA TYR A 192 -4.81 18.28 -2.28
C TYR A 192 -6.02 18.47 -1.36
N ALA A 193 -6.15 19.62 -0.72
CA ALA A 193 -7.32 19.93 0.12
C ALA A 193 -8.61 19.96 -0.72
N ASP A 194 -8.56 20.52 -1.92
CA ASP A 194 -9.66 20.54 -2.89
C ASP A 194 -10.04 19.12 -3.31
N TRP A 195 -9.05 18.28 -3.64
CA TRP A 195 -9.28 16.86 -3.94
C TRP A 195 -9.93 16.12 -2.77
N CYS A 196 -9.49 16.34 -1.54
CA CYS A 196 -10.08 15.73 -0.35
C CYS A 196 -11.55 16.10 -0.18
N ALA A 197 -11.91 17.38 -0.36
CA ALA A 197 -13.28 17.86 -0.28
C ALA A 197 -14.17 17.22 -1.35
N LYS A 198 -13.72 17.22 -2.60
CA LYS A 198 -14.45 16.69 -3.77
C LYS A 198 -14.63 15.17 -3.75
N ASN A 199 -13.76 14.43 -3.04
CA ASN A 199 -13.81 12.97 -2.92
C ASN A 199 -14.28 12.47 -1.54
N ARG A 200 -14.86 13.34 -0.69
CA ARG A 200 -15.32 13.00 0.66
C ARG A 200 -14.22 12.37 1.53
N ALA A 201 -12.95 12.72 1.25
CA ALA A 201 -11.79 12.28 2.02
C ALA A 201 -11.52 13.14 3.26
N THR A 202 -12.17 14.32 3.37
CA THR A 202 -12.21 15.11 4.60
C THR A 202 -13.08 14.41 5.63
N SER A 203 -12.59 14.25 6.84
CA SER A 203 -13.27 13.50 7.92
C SER A 203 -13.98 14.41 8.90
N GLY A 204 -15.17 14.00 9.36
CA GLY A 204 -15.95 14.69 10.40
C GLY A 204 -15.40 14.46 11.82
N ILE A 205 -14.53 13.45 12.01
CA ILE A 205 -13.80 13.22 13.26
C ILE A 205 -12.31 13.21 12.93
N VAL A 206 -11.56 14.12 13.52
CA VAL A 206 -10.11 14.21 13.35
C VAL A 206 -9.41 13.46 14.50
N LEU A 207 -8.89 12.27 14.20
CA LEU A 207 -8.10 11.47 15.14
C LEU A 207 -6.62 11.83 15.02
N ASN A 208 -6.06 12.39 16.10
CA ASN A 208 -4.63 12.58 16.28
C ASN A 208 -4.08 11.40 17.09
N SER A 209 -3.14 10.67 16.51
CA SER A 209 -2.48 9.51 17.13
C SER A 209 -0.97 9.44 16.82
N GLY A 210 -0.38 10.51 16.28
CA GLY A 210 1.05 10.59 16.00
C GLY A 210 1.90 10.85 17.25
N HIS A 211 3.21 10.57 17.16
CA HIS A 211 4.17 10.73 18.26
C HIS A 211 4.02 12.09 18.98
N ALA A 212 3.77 12.05 20.28
CA ALA A 212 3.39 13.20 21.08
C ALA A 212 4.33 13.52 22.24
N TYR A 213 5.11 12.56 22.75
CA TYR A 213 5.86 12.74 23.99
C TYR A 213 6.92 13.84 23.89
N ASP A 214 7.61 13.98 22.75
CA ASP A 214 8.59 15.09 22.58
C ASP A 214 7.88 16.45 22.60
N GLY A 215 6.68 16.54 22.04
CA GLY A 215 5.85 17.75 22.11
C GLY A 215 5.41 18.09 23.55
N ILE A 216 5.07 17.05 24.37
CA ILE A 216 4.75 17.22 25.78
C ILE A 216 5.97 17.73 26.56
N LEU A 217 7.12 17.10 26.33
CA LEU A 217 8.38 17.52 26.96
C LEU A 217 8.70 18.99 26.64
N ASN A 218 8.55 19.38 25.38
CA ASN A 218 8.83 20.76 24.96
C ASN A 218 7.85 21.77 25.58
N ARG A 219 6.57 21.46 25.73
CA ARG A 219 5.60 22.34 26.38
C ARG A 219 5.80 22.49 27.88
N ASN A 220 6.33 21.44 28.53
CA ASN A 220 6.56 21.37 29.96
C ASN A 220 8.05 21.35 30.30
N HIS A 221 8.89 21.97 29.48
CA HIS A 221 10.36 21.87 29.61
C HIS A 221 10.88 22.37 30.97
N VAL A 222 10.22 23.35 31.61
CA VAL A 222 10.60 23.86 32.93
C VAL A 222 10.43 22.75 33.98
N GLU A 223 9.29 22.07 33.98
CA GLU A 223 9.00 20.98 34.93
C GLU A 223 9.95 19.79 34.71
N PHE A 224 10.22 19.43 33.45
CA PHE A 224 11.16 18.36 33.16
C PHE A 224 12.61 18.71 33.50
N HIS A 225 12.98 19.99 33.48
CA HIS A 225 14.27 20.46 33.95
C HIS A 225 14.37 20.42 35.48
N ALA A 226 13.30 20.81 36.17
CA ALA A 226 13.23 20.78 37.63
C ALA A 226 13.13 19.35 38.20
N HIS A 227 12.57 18.41 37.41
CA HIS A 227 12.30 17.04 37.78
C HIS A 227 12.90 16.05 36.77
N PRO A 228 14.25 15.85 36.75
CA PRO A 228 14.89 14.91 35.83
C PRO A 228 14.39 13.48 35.96
N GLU A 229 13.86 13.11 37.15
CA GLU A 229 13.26 11.80 37.41
C GLU A 229 12.01 11.52 36.57
N TYR A 230 11.41 12.51 35.91
CA TYR A 230 10.31 12.36 34.96
C TYR A 230 10.78 11.71 33.66
N LEU A 231 12.04 11.91 33.28
CA LEU A 231 12.60 11.27 32.10
C LEU A 231 12.80 9.77 32.30
N GLY A 232 12.72 9.02 31.22
CA GLY A 232 12.98 7.59 31.19
C GLY A 232 14.44 7.27 31.55
N LEU A 233 14.66 6.34 32.47
CA LEU A 233 15.97 5.81 32.81
C LEU A 233 16.42 4.86 31.72
N VAL A 234 17.55 5.15 31.06
CA VAL A 234 18.12 4.31 30.00
C VAL A 234 19.62 4.20 30.23
N GLN A 235 20.13 2.98 30.39
CA GLN A 235 21.54 2.71 30.68
C GLN A 235 22.10 3.51 31.88
N GLY A 236 21.28 3.62 32.92
CA GLY A 236 21.65 4.35 34.13
C GLY A 236 21.44 5.86 34.10
N GLU A 237 21.04 6.45 32.99
CA GLU A 237 20.81 7.88 32.83
C GLU A 237 19.35 8.24 32.60
N ARG A 238 18.90 9.33 33.23
CA ARG A 238 17.56 9.93 33.01
C ARG A 238 17.59 10.89 31.83
N ARG A 239 17.26 10.39 30.65
CA ARG A 239 17.38 11.17 29.39
C ARG A 239 16.31 10.92 28.35
N SER A 240 15.49 9.88 28.52
CA SER A 240 14.56 9.49 27.46
C SER A 240 13.22 10.18 27.58
N SER A 241 12.71 10.70 26.46
CA SER A 241 11.33 11.20 26.32
C SER A 241 10.27 10.10 26.40
N LYS A 242 10.66 8.83 26.56
CA LYS A 242 9.71 7.73 26.87
C LYS A 242 9.34 7.65 28.35
N PHE A 243 9.49 8.70 29.05
CA PHE A 243 9.06 9.02 30.41
C PHE A 243 9.12 7.89 31.44
N CYS A 244 9.25 8.27 32.72
CA CYS A 244 9.13 7.37 33.86
C CYS A 244 7.66 7.22 34.25
N ILE A 245 6.89 6.40 33.54
CA ILE A 245 5.44 6.22 33.72
C ILE A 245 5.06 5.74 35.13
N SER A 246 5.99 5.15 35.88
CA SER A 246 5.76 4.80 37.28
C SER A 246 5.65 6.02 38.21
N ASN A 247 6.18 7.20 37.82
CA ASN A 247 6.11 8.41 38.62
C ASN A 247 4.69 9.02 38.56
N PRO A 248 3.96 9.14 39.69
CA PRO A 248 2.59 9.63 39.71
C PRO A 248 2.49 11.13 39.40
N ALA A 249 3.46 11.96 39.87
CA ALA A 249 3.47 13.39 39.60
C ALA A 249 3.65 13.70 38.12
N LEU A 250 4.53 12.95 37.44
CA LEU A 250 4.65 13.01 35.97
C LEU A 250 3.34 12.72 35.27
N ARG A 251 2.62 11.66 35.65
CA ARG A 251 1.34 11.32 35.02
C ARG A 251 0.31 12.41 35.22
N GLN A 252 0.26 13.01 36.43
CA GLN A 252 -0.60 14.17 36.70
C GLN A 252 -0.24 15.37 35.80
N LEU A 253 1.04 15.67 35.63
CA LEU A 253 1.51 16.74 34.76
C LEU A 253 1.03 16.49 33.31
N ILE A 254 1.18 15.27 32.79
CA ILE A 254 0.76 14.93 31.42
C ILE A 254 -0.76 15.00 31.28
N VAL A 255 -1.52 14.53 32.24
CA VAL A 255 -2.99 14.65 32.26
C VAL A 255 -3.41 16.13 32.23
N ALA A 256 -2.74 16.98 33.03
CA ALA A 256 -3.00 18.43 33.03
C ALA A 256 -2.65 19.06 31.66
N ASP A 257 -1.55 18.70 31.03
CA ASP A 257 -1.17 19.13 29.68
C ASP A 257 -2.24 18.76 28.64
N VAL A 258 -2.75 17.54 28.67
CA VAL A 258 -3.82 17.09 27.75
C VAL A 258 -5.10 17.88 27.96
N LEU A 259 -5.52 18.10 29.21
CA LEU A 259 -6.69 18.92 29.54
C LEU A 259 -6.51 20.36 29.06
N ALA A 260 -5.30 20.93 29.21
CA ALA A 260 -4.97 22.27 28.73
C ALA A 260 -5.07 22.37 27.20
N GLN A 261 -4.63 21.34 26.46
CA GLN A 261 -4.77 21.30 24.99
C GLN A 261 -6.24 21.39 24.55
N PHE A 262 -7.15 20.62 25.17
CA PHE A 262 -8.58 20.69 24.86
C PHE A 262 -9.20 22.01 25.32
N THR A 263 -8.73 22.57 26.43
CA THR A 263 -9.19 23.91 26.89
C THR A 263 -8.78 24.99 25.89
N LYS A 264 -7.57 24.92 25.35
CA LYS A 264 -7.06 25.86 24.34
C LYS A 264 -7.75 25.68 22.99
N ASN A 265 -8.11 24.44 22.63
CA ASN A 265 -8.80 24.12 21.38
C ASN A 265 -10.03 23.24 21.66
N PRO A 266 -11.16 23.81 22.08
CA PRO A 266 -12.39 23.05 22.36
C PRO A 266 -12.98 22.33 21.15
N ALA A 267 -12.63 22.79 19.93
CA ALA A 267 -13.09 22.17 18.69
C ALA A 267 -12.32 20.88 18.34
N ALA A 268 -11.18 20.62 18.97
CA ALA A 268 -10.43 19.40 18.73
C ALA A 268 -11.23 18.16 19.13
N ASP A 269 -11.26 17.15 18.27
CA ASP A 269 -11.90 15.85 18.56
C ASP A 269 -11.01 14.96 19.41
N SER A 270 -9.69 15.09 19.26
CA SER A 270 -8.73 14.22 19.93
C SER A 270 -7.39 14.88 20.18
N VAL A 271 -6.68 14.32 21.18
CA VAL A 271 -5.25 14.61 21.45
C VAL A 271 -4.48 13.28 21.39
N SER A 272 -3.28 13.31 20.85
CA SER A 272 -2.38 12.15 20.84
C SER A 272 -1.61 12.04 22.16
N LEU A 273 -1.50 10.81 22.65
CA LEU A 273 -0.56 10.38 23.69
C LEU A 273 0.33 9.24 23.21
N ASP A 274 0.61 9.19 21.92
CA ASP A 274 1.52 8.19 21.39
C ASP A 274 2.97 8.47 21.84
N PRO A 275 3.71 7.45 22.26
CA PRO A 275 5.12 7.60 22.60
C PRO A 275 5.96 8.13 21.43
N SER A 276 7.06 8.80 21.73
CA SER A 276 8.05 9.22 20.73
C SER A 276 8.58 8.04 19.91
N ASP A 277 9.08 8.26 18.71
CA ASP A 277 9.62 7.20 17.85
C ASP A 277 10.86 6.52 18.48
N GLY A 278 11.17 5.32 17.98
CA GLY A 278 12.34 4.54 18.37
C GLY A 278 12.23 3.85 19.74
N GLY A 279 13.39 3.47 20.29
CA GLY A 279 13.53 2.78 21.57
C GLY A 279 13.67 3.72 22.78
N GLY A 280 14.35 3.24 23.85
CA GLY A 280 14.68 4.06 25.01
C GLY A 280 13.58 4.11 26.07
N TRP A 281 12.84 3.02 26.26
CA TRP A 281 11.86 2.88 27.33
C TRP A 281 12.52 2.84 28.72
N CYS A 282 11.84 3.39 29.72
CA CYS A 282 12.33 3.47 31.08
C CYS A 282 12.64 2.08 31.66
N GLU A 283 13.88 1.89 32.12
CA GLU A 283 14.41 0.63 32.67
C GLU A 283 14.30 0.52 34.19
N CYS A 284 13.75 1.55 34.87
CA CYS A 284 13.62 1.49 36.32
C CYS A 284 12.68 0.36 36.80
N ALA A 285 12.99 -0.28 37.94
CA ALA A 285 12.21 -1.37 38.47
C ALA A 285 10.72 -1.06 38.66
N PRO A 286 10.29 0.14 39.14
CA PRO A 286 8.86 0.48 39.22
C PRO A 286 8.17 0.56 37.87
N CYS A 287 8.85 0.97 36.76
CA CYS A 287 8.29 0.93 35.43
C CYS A 287 8.17 -0.50 34.89
N GLN A 288 9.20 -1.34 35.16
CA GLN A 288 9.16 -2.76 34.74
C GLN A 288 8.04 -3.52 35.46
N ALA A 289 7.81 -3.24 36.73
CA ALA A 289 6.72 -3.83 37.51
C ALA A 289 5.30 -3.47 36.99
N ARG A 290 5.15 -2.42 36.15
CA ARG A 290 3.89 -2.08 35.52
C ARG A 290 3.54 -2.91 34.27
N GLY A 291 4.38 -3.87 33.93
CA GLY A 291 4.17 -4.76 32.77
C GLY A 291 4.92 -4.33 31.52
N SER A 292 4.40 -4.73 30.38
CA SER A 292 4.99 -4.46 29.06
C SER A 292 5.07 -2.96 28.76
N VAL A 293 5.87 -2.60 27.76
CA VAL A 293 5.91 -1.21 27.29
C VAL A 293 4.54 -0.75 26.77
N THR A 294 3.76 -1.68 26.21
CA THR A 294 2.38 -1.42 25.79
C THR A 294 1.47 -1.12 26.99
N ASP A 295 1.56 -1.90 28.08
CA ASP A 295 0.80 -1.64 29.31
C ASP A 295 1.13 -0.26 29.88
N ARG A 296 2.40 0.13 29.86
CA ARG A 296 2.84 1.46 30.32
C ARG A 296 2.29 2.60 29.49
N ALA A 297 2.37 2.51 28.17
CA ALA A 297 1.81 3.52 27.28
C ALA A 297 0.29 3.64 27.44
N LEU A 298 -0.41 2.50 27.53
CA LEU A 298 -1.86 2.46 27.71
C LEU A 298 -2.31 2.96 29.08
N THR A 299 -1.54 2.72 30.16
CA THR A 299 -1.84 3.27 31.49
C THR A 299 -1.97 4.79 31.43
N LEU A 300 -1.01 5.48 30.83
CA LEU A 300 -1.05 6.93 30.71
C LEU A 300 -2.22 7.41 29.84
N ALA A 301 -2.44 6.73 28.71
CA ALA A 301 -3.56 7.06 27.82
C ALA A 301 -4.92 6.88 28.50
N ASN A 302 -5.08 5.83 29.33
CA ASN A 302 -6.30 5.58 30.09
C ASN A 302 -6.56 6.66 31.17
N GLU A 303 -5.53 7.04 31.95
CA GLU A 303 -5.65 8.10 32.96
C GLU A 303 -6.05 9.44 32.31
N ALA A 304 -5.43 9.80 31.20
CA ALA A 304 -5.79 11.00 30.46
C ALA A 304 -7.20 10.91 29.86
N ALA A 305 -7.60 9.77 29.29
CA ALA A 305 -8.92 9.58 28.73
C ALA A 305 -10.03 9.67 29.79
N ALA A 306 -9.80 9.13 30.98
CA ALA A 306 -10.72 9.24 32.10
C ALA A 306 -10.92 10.71 32.52
N ALA A 307 -9.85 11.47 32.69
CA ALA A 307 -9.88 12.89 33.03
C ALA A 307 -10.58 13.74 31.94
N VAL A 308 -10.24 13.47 30.68
CA VAL A 308 -10.86 14.14 29.51
C VAL A 308 -12.36 13.85 29.43
N THR A 309 -12.77 12.59 29.63
CA THR A 309 -14.18 12.18 29.59
C THR A 309 -14.96 12.87 30.69
N ALA A 310 -14.40 12.97 31.88
CA ALA A 310 -15.06 13.67 33.01
C ALA A 310 -15.28 15.16 32.74
N LYS A 311 -14.37 15.82 32.01
CA LYS A 311 -14.44 17.28 31.78
C LYS A 311 -15.10 17.66 30.45
N PHE A 312 -14.87 16.90 29.36
CA PHE A 312 -15.25 17.27 27.99
C PHE A 312 -16.21 16.28 27.31
N GLY A 313 -16.41 15.09 27.89
CA GLY A 313 -17.41 14.10 27.45
C GLY A 313 -17.00 13.29 26.22
N ASP A 314 -17.10 13.87 25.03
CA ASP A 314 -17.04 13.16 23.75
C ASP A 314 -15.67 13.08 23.06
N LYS A 315 -14.61 13.59 23.69
CA LYS A 315 -13.25 13.64 23.12
C LYS A 315 -12.53 12.30 23.17
N PHE A 316 -11.53 12.15 22.31
CA PHE A 316 -10.72 10.94 22.19
C PHE A 316 -9.25 11.18 22.55
N ILE A 317 -8.59 10.10 22.99
CA ILE A 317 -7.13 10.00 23.08
C ILE A 317 -6.67 9.02 22.02
N GLY A 318 -5.74 9.43 21.15
CA GLY A 318 -5.16 8.57 20.14
C GLY A 318 -3.79 8.03 20.55
N ILE A 319 -3.54 6.75 20.29
CA ILE A 319 -2.22 6.11 20.40
C ILE A 319 -2.02 5.19 19.21
N TYR A 320 -0.76 4.83 18.93
CA TYR A 320 -0.44 3.75 18.00
C TYR A 320 -0.23 2.42 18.74
N ALA A 321 -0.47 1.30 18.06
CA ALA A 321 0.17 0.02 18.33
C ALA A 321 1.35 -0.09 17.36
N TYR A 322 2.54 0.31 17.80
CA TYR A 322 3.69 0.54 16.92
C TYR A 322 5.01 0.16 17.61
N ASN A 323 5.96 -0.37 16.86
CA ASN A 323 7.29 -0.73 17.32
C ASN A 323 7.20 -1.59 18.62
N GLN A 324 7.95 -1.28 19.67
CA GLN A 324 7.97 -2.04 20.92
C GLN A 324 6.63 -2.08 21.66
N HIS A 325 5.72 -1.13 21.42
CA HIS A 325 4.35 -1.12 21.96
C HIS A 325 3.30 -1.57 20.94
N SER A 326 3.70 -2.32 19.89
CA SER A 326 2.75 -2.97 18.97
C SER A 326 2.01 -4.16 19.57
N PRO A 327 2.62 -5.05 20.42
CA PRO A 327 1.92 -6.18 20.99
C PRO A 327 0.70 -5.77 21.82
N PRO A 328 -0.37 -6.59 21.84
CA PRO A 328 -1.54 -6.33 22.67
C PRO A 328 -1.18 -6.25 24.16
N PRO A 329 -1.85 -5.33 24.93
CA PRO A 329 -1.60 -5.15 26.35
C PRO A 329 -2.33 -6.19 27.21
N ASN A 330 -1.96 -6.26 28.48
CA ASN A 330 -2.74 -6.97 29.50
C ASN A 330 -3.93 -6.15 30.01
N LEU A 331 -3.86 -4.82 29.92
CA LEU A 331 -4.87 -3.89 30.41
C LEU A 331 -5.94 -3.62 29.34
N PRO A 332 -7.22 -3.41 29.73
CA PRO A 332 -8.23 -2.87 28.82
C PRO A 332 -7.97 -1.39 28.55
N ALA A 333 -8.24 -0.97 27.33
CA ALA A 333 -8.24 0.44 26.95
C ALA A 333 -9.52 1.13 27.42
N HIS A 334 -9.42 2.38 27.88
CA HIS A 334 -10.57 3.21 28.15
C HIS A 334 -11.41 3.40 26.87
N PRO A 335 -12.76 3.41 26.93
CA PRO A 335 -13.62 3.49 25.73
C PRO A 335 -13.34 4.68 24.79
N ARG A 336 -12.70 5.73 25.30
CA ARG A 336 -12.31 6.93 24.54
C ARG A 336 -10.84 6.90 24.06
N VAL A 337 -10.12 5.82 24.30
CA VAL A 337 -8.80 5.58 23.67
C VAL A 337 -9.03 4.88 22.34
N VAL A 338 -8.51 5.47 21.27
CA VAL A 338 -8.48 4.87 19.93
C VAL A 338 -7.07 4.40 19.64
N VAL A 339 -6.92 3.10 19.39
CA VAL A 339 -5.64 2.48 19.10
C VAL A 339 -5.51 2.26 17.61
N SER A 340 -4.55 2.95 16.97
CA SER A 340 -4.26 2.79 15.54
C SER A 340 -3.13 1.79 15.34
N ILE A 341 -3.46 0.60 14.84
CA ILE A 341 -2.53 -0.51 14.63
C ILE A 341 -1.69 -0.22 13.39
N ALA A 342 -0.37 -0.17 13.56
CA ALA A 342 0.58 0.02 12.48
C ALA A 342 0.76 -1.28 11.66
N THR A 343 0.70 -1.18 10.33
CA THR A 343 0.90 -2.31 9.42
C THR A 343 2.36 -2.57 9.08
N ALA A 344 3.27 -1.79 9.65
CA ALA A 344 4.72 -1.96 9.60
C ALA A 344 5.33 -1.65 10.97
N PHE A 345 6.62 -1.96 11.16
CA PHE A 345 7.33 -1.79 12.44
C PHE A 345 6.67 -2.56 13.58
N ILE A 346 6.33 -3.81 13.33
CA ILE A 346 5.73 -4.71 14.30
C ILE A 346 6.85 -5.44 15.04
N THR A 347 6.80 -5.46 16.37
CA THR A 347 7.71 -6.20 17.23
C THR A 347 7.05 -7.48 17.74
N GLY A 348 7.83 -8.53 17.96
CA GLY A 348 7.38 -9.81 18.54
C GLY A 348 6.84 -10.83 17.54
N GLY A 349 7.00 -10.59 16.21
CA GLY A 349 6.66 -11.59 15.19
C GLY A 349 5.15 -11.69 14.88
N PHE A 350 4.34 -10.77 15.38
CA PHE A 350 2.90 -10.73 15.09
C PHE A 350 2.64 -10.39 13.64
N THR A 351 1.64 -11.02 13.06
CA THR A 351 0.99 -10.51 11.84
C THR A 351 0.07 -9.35 12.17
N VAL A 352 -0.33 -8.56 11.18
CA VAL A 352 -1.32 -7.48 11.37
C VAL A 352 -2.63 -8.03 11.91
N ASP A 353 -3.08 -9.19 11.42
CA ASP A 353 -4.31 -9.83 11.88
C ASP A 353 -4.22 -10.27 13.35
N GLN A 354 -3.10 -10.85 13.76
CA GLN A 354 -2.89 -11.22 15.16
C GLN A 354 -2.87 -9.99 16.08
N LEU A 355 -2.35 -8.86 15.61
CA LEU A 355 -2.42 -7.61 16.36
C LEU A 355 -3.87 -7.11 16.46
N ILE A 356 -4.61 -7.12 15.35
CA ILE A 356 -6.03 -6.71 15.36
C ILE A 356 -6.83 -7.58 16.34
N ASP A 357 -6.70 -8.90 16.27
CA ASP A 357 -7.40 -9.83 17.15
C ASP A 357 -7.08 -9.59 18.63
N GLY A 358 -5.81 -9.43 18.95
CA GLY A 358 -5.38 -9.17 20.31
C GLY A 358 -5.86 -7.83 20.85
N TRP A 359 -5.79 -6.77 20.03
CA TRP A 359 -6.23 -5.44 20.43
C TRP A 359 -7.75 -5.30 20.49
N GLN A 360 -8.54 -6.01 19.64
CA GLN A 360 -10.00 -6.03 19.73
C GLN A 360 -10.53 -6.51 21.08
N GLN A 361 -9.79 -7.42 21.73
CA GLN A 361 -10.13 -7.87 23.08
C GLN A 361 -9.88 -6.82 24.16
N ARG A 362 -9.15 -5.75 23.87
CA ARG A 362 -8.69 -4.75 24.79
C ARG A 362 -9.20 -3.33 24.52
N ALA A 363 -9.53 -3.00 23.27
CA ALA A 363 -9.94 -1.68 22.84
C ALA A 363 -11.30 -1.73 22.12
N LYS A 364 -12.22 -0.81 22.49
CA LYS A 364 -13.54 -0.70 21.87
C LYS A 364 -13.50 -0.19 20.44
N THR A 365 -12.55 0.70 20.14
CA THR A 365 -12.44 1.35 18.83
C THR A 365 -11.03 1.24 18.31
N LEU A 366 -10.88 0.68 17.11
CA LEU A 366 -9.62 0.51 16.44
C LEU A 366 -9.46 1.47 15.27
N GLY A 367 -8.22 1.87 15.05
CA GLY A 367 -7.75 2.50 13.82
C GLY A 367 -6.66 1.65 13.16
N ILE A 368 -6.33 2.00 11.94
CA ILE A 368 -5.20 1.44 11.20
C ILE A 368 -4.25 2.57 10.83
N ARG A 369 -2.97 2.40 11.16
CA ARG A 369 -1.86 3.23 10.71
C ARG A 369 -1.20 2.53 9.51
N GLU A 370 -1.53 2.99 8.32
CA GLU A 370 -1.08 2.45 7.05
C GLU A 370 0.09 3.23 6.45
N TYR A 371 0.82 2.57 5.55
CA TYR A 371 1.94 3.12 4.79
C TYR A 371 1.67 2.92 3.30
N TYR A 372 0.85 3.80 2.71
CA TYR A 372 0.53 3.71 1.28
C TYR A 372 1.72 4.08 0.41
N SER A 373 2.51 5.07 0.83
CA SER A 373 3.78 5.40 0.19
C SER A 373 4.72 6.06 1.17
N VAL A 374 5.95 5.57 1.21
CA VAL A 374 7.07 6.19 1.93
C VAL A 374 8.21 6.35 0.94
N ASN A 375 8.53 7.57 0.53
CA ASN A 375 9.48 7.82 -0.54
C ASN A 375 10.83 7.11 -0.37
N THR A 376 11.32 6.94 0.85
CA THR A 376 12.56 6.20 1.10
C THR A 376 12.45 4.70 0.81
N TRP A 377 11.26 4.14 0.68
CA TRP A 377 11.02 2.72 0.40
C TRP A 377 10.70 2.47 -1.07
N ASP A 378 9.86 3.31 -1.64
CA ASP A 378 9.27 3.08 -2.97
C ASP A 378 9.85 3.98 -4.06
N ARG A 379 10.42 5.14 -3.68
CA ARG A 379 11.01 6.11 -4.61
C ARG A 379 10.07 6.54 -5.74
N ASP A 380 8.77 6.51 -5.48
CA ASP A 380 7.73 6.84 -6.45
C ASP A 380 7.83 6.03 -7.75
N LEU A 381 8.32 4.79 -7.66
CA LEU A 381 8.51 3.91 -8.80
C LEU A 381 7.27 3.06 -9.09
N PRO A 382 7.06 2.63 -10.33
CA PRO A 382 5.93 1.79 -10.71
C PRO A 382 5.77 0.53 -9.83
N GLY A 383 4.56 0.29 -9.31
CA GLY A 383 4.22 -0.87 -8.49
C GLY A 383 4.98 -1.02 -7.18
N ALA A 384 5.75 0.00 -6.77
CA ALA A 384 6.60 -0.09 -5.58
C ALA A 384 5.86 0.18 -4.28
N ALA A 385 4.89 1.06 -4.29
CA ALA A 385 4.12 1.49 -3.12
C ALA A 385 2.81 0.72 -2.97
N ARG A 386 2.39 0.46 -1.73
CA ARG A 386 1.09 -0.18 -1.44
C ARG A 386 -0.09 0.63 -1.96
N GLY A 387 0.02 1.98 -1.91
CA GLY A 387 -1.01 2.89 -2.37
C GLY A 387 -1.31 2.82 -3.86
N GLY A 388 -0.37 2.31 -4.69
CA GLY A 388 -0.59 2.05 -6.12
C GLY A 388 -1.17 0.66 -6.41
N ARG A 389 -1.19 -0.26 -5.45
CA ARG A 389 -1.62 -1.65 -5.64
C ARG A 389 -3.11 -1.80 -5.38
N LEU A 390 -3.89 -1.89 -6.45
CA LEU A 390 -5.34 -1.94 -6.36
C LEU A 390 -5.84 -3.19 -5.64
N ASP A 391 -5.22 -4.36 -5.89
CA ASP A 391 -5.50 -5.62 -5.21
C ASP A 391 -5.32 -5.52 -3.69
N TYR A 392 -4.24 -4.86 -3.26
CA TYR A 392 -4.00 -4.63 -1.84
C TYR A 392 -5.10 -3.78 -1.19
N LEU A 393 -5.49 -2.69 -1.84
CA LEU A 393 -6.48 -1.76 -1.31
C LEU A 393 -7.88 -2.39 -1.25
N THR A 394 -8.30 -3.10 -2.31
CA THR A 394 -9.61 -3.78 -2.37
C THR A 394 -9.75 -4.91 -1.37
N ASN A 395 -8.65 -5.54 -0.98
CA ASN A 395 -8.65 -6.58 0.04
C ASN A 395 -8.50 -6.00 1.45
N SER A 396 -7.53 -5.11 1.70
CA SER A 396 -7.17 -4.69 3.05
C SER A 396 -8.19 -3.73 3.69
N ILE A 397 -8.73 -2.76 2.95
CA ILE A 397 -9.66 -1.77 3.51
C ILE A 397 -10.96 -2.43 4.01
N PRO A 398 -11.68 -3.28 3.22
CA PRO A 398 -12.83 -4.01 3.73
C PRO A 398 -12.49 -5.00 4.84
N HIS A 399 -11.33 -5.67 4.74
CA HIS A 399 -10.88 -6.62 5.75
C HIS A 399 -10.69 -5.95 7.13
N PHE A 400 -10.00 -4.83 7.18
CA PHE A 400 -9.82 -4.08 8.42
C PHE A 400 -11.15 -3.56 8.97
N HIS A 401 -12.05 -3.08 8.11
CA HIS A 401 -13.39 -2.63 8.50
C HIS A 401 -14.20 -3.75 9.12
N ALA A 402 -14.24 -4.93 8.49
CA ALA A 402 -14.94 -6.12 8.98
C ALA A 402 -14.41 -6.56 10.36
N ARG A 403 -13.15 -6.28 10.67
CA ARG A 403 -12.50 -6.55 11.95
C ARG A 403 -12.54 -5.36 12.92
N GLY A 404 -13.47 -4.44 12.74
CA GLY A 404 -13.77 -3.38 13.71
C GLY A 404 -12.97 -2.09 13.57
N ALA A 405 -12.09 -1.96 12.58
CA ALA A 405 -11.42 -0.68 12.34
C ALA A 405 -12.43 0.37 11.84
N ARG A 406 -12.37 1.58 12.40
CA ARG A 406 -13.24 2.72 12.04
C ARG A 406 -12.45 3.99 11.73
N PHE A 407 -11.15 3.97 11.90
CA PHE A 407 -10.21 5.02 11.53
C PHE A 407 -9.11 4.43 10.68
N LEU A 408 -8.75 5.10 9.60
CA LEU A 408 -7.59 4.75 8.81
C LEU A 408 -6.76 6.01 8.55
N SER A 409 -5.48 5.93 8.89
CA SER A 409 -4.50 6.98 8.68
C SER A 409 -3.34 6.41 7.88
N ALA A 410 -3.27 6.74 6.59
CA ALA A 410 -2.25 6.24 5.68
C ALA A 410 -1.20 7.30 5.37
N GLU A 411 0.06 7.00 5.65
CA GLU A 411 1.18 7.81 5.16
C GLU A 411 1.30 7.67 3.65
N SER A 412 1.43 8.80 2.98
CA SER A 412 1.56 8.92 1.54
C SER A 412 2.42 10.13 1.17
N SER A 413 2.37 10.57 -0.06
CA SER A 413 2.99 11.80 -0.54
C SER A 413 2.28 12.34 -1.77
N ASP A 414 2.77 13.47 -2.30
CA ASP A 414 2.28 14.09 -3.52
C ASP A 414 2.73 13.35 -4.80
N ASN A 415 2.76 12.03 -4.77
CA ASN A 415 3.23 11.13 -5.82
C ASN A 415 2.08 10.44 -6.56
N TRP A 416 1.24 11.26 -7.17
CA TRP A 416 0.03 10.82 -7.87
C TRP A 416 0.30 10.03 -9.15
N GLY A 417 1.49 10.17 -9.77
CA GLY A 417 1.88 9.41 -10.95
C GLY A 417 1.72 7.90 -10.78
N PRO A 418 2.44 7.27 -9.85
CA PRO A 418 2.33 5.84 -9.61
C PRO A 418 1.14 5.42 -8.74
N ASN A 419 0.63 6.31 -7.87
CA ASN A 419 -0.31 5.93 -6.82
C ASN A 419 -1.70 6.56 -6.96
N GLY A 420 -1.89 7.53 -7.84
CA GLY A 420 -3.10 8.35 -7.90
C GLY A 420 -4.39 7.56 -8.08
N LEU A 421 -4.40 6.56 -8.97
CA LEU A 421 -5.56 5.68 -9.15
C LEU A 421 -5.87 4.89 -7.86
N GLY A 422 -4.84 4.42 -7.16
CA GLY A 422 -5.01 3.74 -5.88
C GLY A 422 -5.51 4.66 -4.77
N TYR A 423 -5.02 5.92 -4.68
CA TYR A 423 -5.53 6.89 -3.71
C TYR A 423 -6.99 7.25 -3.96
N TYR A 424 -7.38 7.41 -5.23
CA TYR A 424 -8.78 7.62 -5.61
C TYR A 424 -9.66 6.43 -5.20
N LEU A 425 -9.22 5.20 -5.51
CA LEU A 425 -9.91 3.97 -5.09
C LEU A 425 -10.00 3.87 -3.57
N ALA A 426 -8.92 4.13 -2.84
CA ALA A 426 -8.90 4.10 -1.38
C ALA A 426 -9.90 5.09 -0.77
N ALA A 427 -9.99 6.32 -1.28
CA ALA A 427 -10.96 7.30 -0.82
C ALA A 427 -12.40 6.80 -0.98
N ARG A 428 -12.71 6.15 -2.12
CA ARG A 428 -14.01 5.52 -2.37
C ARG A 428 -14.32 4.40 -1.37
N LEU A 429 -13.36 3.48 -1.18
CA LEU A 429 -13.50 2.34 -0.26
C LEU A 429 -13.60 2.76 1.21
N LEU A 430 -12.92 3.82 1.60
CA LEU A 430 -13.00 4.37 2.95
C LEU A 430 -14.37 5.01 3.24
N TRP A 431 -15.04 5.51 2.19
CA TRP A 431 -16.43 5.96 2.30
C TRP A 431 -17.40 4.78 2.32
N ASP A 432 -17.28 3.86 1.35
CA ASP A 432 -18.15 2.67 1.23
C ASP A 432 -17.33 1.44 0.87
N VAL A 433 -17.09 0.57 1.85
CA VAL A 433 -16.30 -0.66 1.66
C VAL A 433 -16.92 -1.63 0.65
N ARG A 434 -18.23 -1.51 0.37
CA ARG A 434 -18.93 -2.36 -0.62
C ARG A 434 -18.46 -2.07 -2.05
N GLU A 435 -17.92 -0.89 -2.31
CA GLU A 435 -17.35 -0.56 -3.63
C GLU A 435 -16.13 -1.43 -4.01
N ALA A 436 -15.54 -2.18 -3.08
CA ALA A 436 -14.47 -3.13 -3.38
C ALA A 436 -14.91 -4.19 -4.42
N THR A 437 -16.18 -4.61 -4.39
CA THR A 437 -16.73 -5.56 -5.38
C THR A 437 -16.94 -4.93 -6.77
N ARG A 438 -16.79 -3.61 -6.87
CA ARG A 438 -16.96 -2.80 -8.09
C ARG A 438 -15.68 -2.09 -8.52
N SER A 439 -14.53 -2.49 -7.98
CA SER A 439 -13.23 -1.87 -8.25
C SER A 439 -12.92 -1.79 -9.75
N ASP A 440 -13.23 -2.85 -10.51
CA ASP A 440 -13.00 -2.86 -11.96
C ASP A 440 -13.84 -1.80 -12.69
N ALA A 441 -15.09 -1.56 -12.24
CA ALA A 441 -15.94 -0.51 -12.79
C ALA A 441 -15.38 0.89 -12.45
N ILE A 442 -14.79 1.08 -11.27
CA ILE A 442 -14.13 2.33 -10.89
C ILE A 442 -12.90 2.58 -11.77
N VAL A 443 -12.09 1.55 -12.01
CA VAL A 443 -10.93 1.63 -12.91
C VAL A 443 -11.37 1.91 -14.35
N ALA A 444 -12.44 1.27 -14.81
CA ALA A 444 -13.01 1.53 -16.15
C ALA A 444 -13.50 2.98 -16.27
N ASP A 445 -14.25 3.49 -15.29
CA ASP A 445 -14.71 4.90 -15.27
C ASP A 445 -13.54 5.90 -15.28
N PHE A 446 -12.46 5.58 -14.55
CA PHE A 446 -11.22 6.38 -14.59
C PHE A 446 -10.60 6.41 -15.99
N LEU A 447 -10.41 5.25 -16.62
CA LEU A 447 -9.78 5.15 -17.93
C LEU A 447 -10.64 5.79 -19.02
N ASP A 448 -11.96 5.56 -19.00
CA ASP A 448 -12.90 6.11 -19.98
C ASP A 448 -12.94 7.63 -19.90
N ARG A 449 -13.12 8.20 -18.72
CA ARG A 449 -13.28 9.64 -18.54
C ARG A 449 -11.96 10.39 -18.67
N SER A 450 -10.86 9.81 -18.21
CA SER A 450 -9.56 10.48 -18.29
C SER A 450 -8.94 10.43 -19.68
N PHE A 451 -9.21 9.39 -20.47
CA PHE A 451 -8.44 9.14 -21.70
C PHE A 451 -9.29 8.90 -22.95
N GLY A 452 -10.60 8.70 -22.84
CA GLY A 452 -11.48 8.59 -24.00
C GLY A 452 -10.98 7.60 -25.06
N LEU A 453 -10.71 8.06 -26.28
CA LEU A 453 -10.18 7.23 -27.37
C LEU A 453 -8.78 6.64 -27.07
N ALA A 454 -8.01 7.26 -26.19
CA ALA A 454 -6.71 6.76 -25.75
C ALA A 454 -6.80 5.72 -24.62
N ARG A 455 -8.01 5.24 -24.24
CA ARG A 455 -8.22 4.29 -23.15
C ARG A 455 -7.38 3.02 -23.27
N ALA A 456 -7.33 2.39 -24.44
CA ALA A 456 -6.66 1.10 -24.61
C ALA A 456 -5.15 1.15 -24.31
N PRO A 457 -4.35 2.05 -24.90
CA PRO A 457 -2.94 2.18 -24.54
C PRO A 457 -2.75 2.65 -23.09
N MET A 458 -3.66 3.46 -22.54
CA MET A 458 -3.55 3.89 -21.14
C MET A 458 -3.93 2.80 -20.16
N ALA A 459 -4.81 1.86 -20.50
CA ALA A 459 -5.02 0.65 -19.71
C ALA A 459 -3.73 -0.17 -19.59
N THR A 460 -3.00 -0.34 -20.69
CA THR A 460 -1.68 -0.99 -20.68
C THR A 460 -0.67 -0.25 -19.79
N PHE A 461 -0.65 1.09 -19.87
CA PHE A 461 0.21 1.92 -19.03
C PHE A 461 -0.10 1.74 -17.52
N TYR A 462 -1.37 1.82 -17.14
CA TYR A 462 -1.77 1.69 -15.73
C TYR A 462 -1.58 0.27 -15.20
N GLN A 463 -1.71 -0.78 -16.03
CA GLN A 463 -1.35 -2.15 -15.64
C GLN A 463 0.11 -2.26 -15.19
N LEU A 464 1.03 -1.50 -15.79
CA LEU A 464 2.43 -1.45 -15.36
C LEU A 464 2.60 -0.75 -14.00
N LEU A 465 1.74 0.25 -13.69
CA LEU A 465 1.81 0.99 -12.42
C LEU A 465 1.15 0.25 -11.27
N THR A 466 0.03 -0.43 -11.52
CA THR A 466 -0.85 -1.02 -10.50
C THR A 466 -0.69 -2.53 -10.36
N ALA A 467 0.31 -3.11 -11.01
CA ALA A 467 0.54 -4.54 -11.01
C ALA A 467 0.67 -5.10 -9.57
N THR A 468 0.01 -6.22 -9.29
CA THR A 468 0.11 -6.95 -8.03
C THR A 468 1.56 -7.31 -7.68
N LYS A 469 2.35 -7.63 -8.70
CA LYS A 469 3.80 -7.83 -8.58
C LYS A 469 4.52 -6.63 -9.18
N ARG A 470 5.37 -6.03 -8.38
CA ARG A 470 6.19 -4.91 -8.83
C ARG A 470 6.98 -5.29 -10.09
N PRO A 471 6.80 -4.60 -11.21
CA PRO A 471 7.60 -4.86 -12.40
C PRO A 471 9.08 -4.51 -12.12
N PRO A 472 10.04 -5.31 -12.63
CA PRO A 472 11.45 -4.96 -12.54
C PRO A 472 11.73 -3.64 -13.25
N LEU A 473 12.41 -2.71 -12.55
CA LEU A 473 12.86 -1.48 -13.17
C LEU A 473 13.90 -1.80 -14.25
N SER A 474 13.55 -1.58 -15.50
CA SER A 474 14.33 -2.04 -16.67
C SER A 474 14.03 -1.21 -17.92
N ASP A 475 14.88 -1.40 -18.95
CA ASP A 475 14.61 -0.79 -20.27
C ASP A 475 13.29 -1.28 -20.88
N ASP A 476 12.89 -2.55 -20.64
CA ASP A 476 11.60 -3.10 -21.10
C ASP A 476 10.41 -2.35 -20.47
N LEU A 477 10.42 -2.15 -19.15
CA LEU A 477 9.37 -1.41 -18.46
C LEU A 477 9.22 0.01 -19.03
N LEU A 478 10.33 0.73 -19.12
CA LEU A 478 10.35 2.09 -19.68
C LEU A 478 9.94 2.12 -21.16
N GLY A 479 10.42 1.16 -21.93
CA GLY A 479 10.05 1.02 -23.34
C GLY A 479 8.55 0.79 -23.55
N ARG A 480 7.90 0.00 -22.69
CA ARG A 480 6.44 -0.20 -22.68
C ARG A 480 5.70 1.07 -22.27
N MET A 481 6.16 1.74 -21.20
CA MET A 481 5.55 2.99 -20.74
C MET A 481 5.57 4.07 -21.84
N TYR A 482 6.72 4.32 -22.48
CA TYR A 482 6.85 5.31 -23.55
C TYR A 482 6.01 4.96 -24.78
N ARG A 483 5.97 3.69 -25.18
CA ARG A 483 5.14 3.25 -26.34
C ARG A 483 3.65 3.40 -26.05
N ALA A 484 3.19 3.06 -24.86
CA ALA A 484 1.81 3.26 -24.46
C ALA A 484 1.40 4.74 -24.51
N LEU A 485 2.25 5.65 -24.01
CA LEU A 485 2.01 7.09 -24.06
C LEU A 485 2.02 7.62 -25.50
N ALA A 486 2.94 7.17 -26.35
CA ALA A 486 2.99 7.56 -27.75
C ALA A 486 1.74 7.10 -28.52
N GLN A 487 1.29 5.86 -28.30
CA GLN A 487 0.05 5.33 -28.86
C GLN A 487 -1.18 6.11 -28.37
N ALA A 488 -1.22 6.43 -27.08
CA ALA A 488 -2.29 7.22 -26.50
C ALA A 488 -2.36 8.62 -27.12
N ARG A 489 -1.21 9.27 -27.33
CA ARG A 489 -1.13 10.59 -27.97
C ARG A 489 -1.58 10.58 -29.44
N GLN A 490 -1.31 9.49 -30.16
CA GLN A 490 -1.79 9.31 -31.53
C GLN A 490 -3.32 9.09 -31.62
N ALA A 491 -3.92 8.55 -30.56
CA ALA A 491 -5.34 8.21 -30.50
C ALA A 491 -6.25 9.42 -30.20
N THR A 492 -5.71 10.58 -29.80
CA THR A 492 -6.52 11.73 -29.40
C THR A 492 -5.90 13.05 -29.78
N THR A 493 -6.76 14.02 -30.13
CA THR A 493 -6.42 15.44 -30.28
C THR A 493 -6.98 16.32 -29.17
N ASP A 494 -7.68 15.72 -28.19
CA ASP A 494 -8.29 16.45 -27.07
C ASP A 494 -7.18 17.08 -26.19
N PRO A 495 -7.20 18.43 -26.03
CA PRO A 495 -6.18 19.12 -25.24
C PRO A 495 -6.15 18.71 -23.78
N ALA A 496 -7.31 18.39 -23.16
CA ALA A 496 -7.40 17.99 -21.76
C ALA A 496 -6.82 16.59 -21.56
N ILE A 497 -7.04 15.66 -22.50
CA ILE A 497 -6.41 14.35 -22.49
C ILE A 497 -4.89 14.49 -22.69
N ASN A 498 -4.48 15.31 -23.65
CA ASN A 498 -3.06 15.56 -23.92
C ASN A 498 -2.34 16.15 -22.70
N ALA A 499 -2.97 17.04 -21.94
CA ALA A 499 -2.39 17.58 -20.70
C ALA A 499 -2.13 16.47 -19.65
N ARG A 500 -3.06 15.51 -19.50
CA ARG A 500 -2.85 14.33 -18.63
C ARG A 500 -1.72 13.41 -19.14
N LEU A 501 -1.64 13.22 -20.45
CA LEU A 501 -0.55 12.46 -21.08
C LEU A 501 0.81 13.15 -20.89
N ASP A 502 0.83 14.50 -20.87
CA ASP A 502 2.03 15.27 -20.57
C ASP A 502 2.51 15.05 -19.14
N ASP A 503 1.61 15.11 -18.14
CA ASP A 503 1.93 14.79 -16.74
C ASP A 503 2.54 13.39 -16.62
N LEU A 504 1.95 12.37 -17.29
CA LEU A 504 2.44 11.00 -17.26
C LEU A 504 3.74 10.80 -18.08
N THR A 505 3.98 11.61 -19.11
CA THR A 505 5.25 11.62 -19.85
C THR A 505 6.38 12.14 -18.97
N LEU A 506 6.13 13.21 -18.19
CA LEU A 506 7.09 13.74 -17.21
C LEU A 506 7.37 12.72 -16.10
N TYR A 507 6.34 12.03 -15.62
CA TYR A 507 6.52 10.92 -14.67
C TYR A 507 7.39 9.79 -15.27
N THR A 508 7.11 9.37 -16.50
CA THR A 508 7.92 8.32 -17.15
C THR A 508 9.37 8.74 -17.32
N ARG A 509 9.62 10.02 -17.65
CA ARG A 509 10.97 10.58 -17.70
C ARG A 509 11.65 10.57 -16.33
N TYR A 510 10.91 10.82 -15.25
CA TYR A 510 11.44 10.67 -13.88
C TYR A 510 11.89 9.22 -13.62
N VAL A 511 11.07 8.23 -13.96
CA VAL A 511 11.42 6.80 -13.78
C VAL A 511 12.69 6.43 -14.57
N GLU A 512 12.83 6.98 -15.76
CA GLU A 512 14.03 6.81 -16.59
C GLU A 512 15.27 7.42 -15.93
N LEU A 513 15.18 8.70 -15.50
CA LEU A 513 16.29 9.37 -14.80
C LEU A 513 16.65 8.68 -13.49
N TRP A 514 15.66 8.11 -12.80
CA TRP A 514 15.92 7.27 -11.62
C TRP A 514 16.71 6.01 -11.96
N LEU A 515 16.38 5.32 -13.07
CA LEU A 515 17.14 4.16 -13.53
C LEU A 515 18.59 4.54 -13.83
N ASP A 516 18.79 5.63 -14.58
CA ASP A 516 20.12 6.11 -14.96
C ASP A 516 20.94 6.48 -13.70
N TYR A 517 20.36 7.23 -12.75
CA TYR A 517 21.00 7.55 -11.48
C TYR A 517 21.33 6.31 -10.64
N SER A 518 20.36 5.39 -10.48
CA SER A 518 20.52 4.22 -9.61
C SER A 518 21.56 3.22 -10.10
N THR A 519 21.87 3.24 -11.41
CA THR A 519 22.80 2.32 -12.04
C THR A 519 24.18 2.93 -12.34
N ALA A 520 24.32 4.24 -12.27
CA ALA A 520 25.58 4.94 -12.45
C ALA A 520 26.45 4.90 -11.18
N SER A 521 27.75 5.12 -11.33
CA SER A 521 28.73 5.23 -10.23
C SER A 521 29.71 6.37 -10.49
N GLY A 522 30.34 6.88 -9.42
CA GLY A 522 31.31 7.97 -9.51
C GLY A 522 30.72 9.27 -10.08
N LEU A 523 31.48 9.99 -10.88
CA LEU A 523 31.04 11.26 -11.49
C LEU A 523 29.78 11.13 -12.35
N PRO A 524 29.60 10.09 -13.20
CA PRO A 524 28.34 9.87 -13.90
C PRO A 524 27.11 9.78 -12.99
N ARG A 525 27.25 9.22 -11.78
CA ARG A 525 26.17 9.16 -10.81
C ARG A 525 25.76 10.55 -10.30
N GLN A 526 26.74 11.41 -10.02
CA GLN A 526 26.47 12.80 -9.61
C GLN A 526 25.75 13.58 -10.73
N VAL A 527 26.18 13.41 -11.99
CA VAL A 527 25.53 14.05 -13.16
C VAL A 527 24.08 13.57 -13.32
N ALA A 528 23.86 12.25 -13.23
CA ALA A 528 22.51 11.67 -13.31
C ALA A 528 21.64 12.12 -12.13
N PHE A 529 22.21 12.22 -10.93
CA PHE A 529 21.53 12.74 -9.75
C PHE A 529 21.08 14.20 -9.95
N GLU A 530 21.95 15.06 -10.44
CA GLU A 530 21.61 16.45 -10.74
C GLU A 530 20.48 16.55 -11.78
N ALA A 531 20.54 15.77 -12.86
CA ALA A 531 19.50 15.73 -13.88
C ALA A 531 18.14 15.28 -13.29
N LEU A 532 18.16 14.27 -12.42
CA LEU A 532 16.99 13.78 -11.70
C LEU A 532 16.36 14.87 -10.82
N ILE A 533 17.16 15.57 -10.01
CA ILE A 533 16.65 16.61 -9.10
C ILE A 533 16.11 17.81 -9.87
N ARG A 534 16.81 18.27 -10.94
CA ARG A 534 16.35 19.37 -11.81
C ARG A 534 15.01 19.04 -12.47
N HIS A 535 14.86 17.83 -13.01
CA HIS A 535 13.62 17.38 -13.62
C HIS A 535 12.49 17.30 -12.58
N ALA A 536 12.74 16.68 -11.42
CA ALA A 536 11.80 16.57 -10.32
C ALA A 536 11.29 17.95 -9.87
N TYR A 537 12.19 18.93 -9.72
CA TYR A 537 11.80 20.29 -9.32
C TYR A 537 10.92 20.96 -10.39
N ARG A 538 11.29 20.85 -11.66
CA ARG A 538 10.57 21.50 -12.76
C ARG A 538 9.16 20.96 -12.94
N MET A 539 8.93 19.65 -12.70
CA MET A 539 7.61 19.01 -12.81
C MET A 539 6.79 19.03 -11.50
N ARG A 540 7.29 19.61 -10.42
CA ARG A 540 6.69 19.46 -9.06
C ARG A 540 5.20 19.81 -8.97
N THR A 541 4.76 20.83 -9.72
CA THR A 541 3.37 21.29 -9.72
C THR A 541 2.39 20.27 -10.33
N THR A 542 2.88 19.27 -11.06
CA THR A 542 2.07 18.15 -11.54
C THR A 542 1.71 17.16 -10.42
N MET A 543 2.44 17.21 -9.29
CA MET A 543 2.29 16.28 -8.16
C MET A 543 2.42 14.80 -8.55
N MET A 544 3.13 14.50 -9.64
CA MET A 544 3.31 13.10 -10.07
C MET A 544 4.35 12.35 -9.23
N ILE A 545 5.25 13.06 -8.54
CA ILE A 545 6.30 12.51 -7.68
C ILE A 545 6.52 13.38 -6.46
N HIS A 546 7.06 12.81 -5.39
CA HIS A 546 7.39 13.53 -4.17
C HIS A 546 8.72 14.29 -4.27
N THR A 547 8.69 15.40 -4.98
CA THR A 547 9.87 16.21 -5.31
C THR A 547 10.68 16.61 -4.07
N LYS A 548 10.03 17.08 -3.00
CA LYS A 548 10.75 17.59 -1.83
C LYS A 548 11.52 16.50 -1.10
N ALA A 549 10.95 15.31 -0.96
CA ALA A 549 11.68 14.21 -0.32
C ALA A 549 12.93 13.83 -1.11
N LEU A 550 12.85 13.85 -2.45
CA LEU A 550 14.00 13.62 -3.30
C LEU A 550 15.05 14.72 -3.14
N TYR A 551 14.66 15.97 -3.30
CA TYR A 551 15.58 17.10 -3.32
C TYR A 551 16.24 17.36 -1.95
N ARG A 552 15.51 17.15 -0.83
CA ARG A 552 16.02 17.40 0.51
C ARG A 552 16.82 16.25 1.11
N ASP A 553 16.38 15.00 0.86
CA ASP A 553 16.80 13.85 1.67
C ASP A 553 17.61 12.81 0.90
N LEU A 554 17.67 12.85 -0.44
CA LEU A 554 18.30 11.78 -1.20
C LEU A 554 19.81 11.70 -0.95
N ASP A 555 20.52 12.84 -0.87
CA ASP A 555 21.96 12.90 -0.54
C ASP A 555 22.27 12.48 0.91
N ASN A 556 21.30 12.60 1.81
CA ASN A 556 21.41 12.05 3.16
C ASN A 556 21.38 10.52 3.18
N ARG A 557 20.72 9.92 2.22
CA ARG A 557 20.57 8.47 2.06
C ARG A 557 21.64 7.85 1.17
N ASP A 558 22.13 8.61 0.19
CA ASP A 558 23.18 8.21 -0.73
C ASP A 558 24.39 9.14 -0.57
N LYS A 559 25.38 8.68 0.21
CA LYS A 559 26.61 9.46 0.48
C LYS A 559 27.57 9.54 -0.71
N SER A 560 27.23 8.91 -1.83
CA SER A 560 28.02 9.01 -3.08
C SER A 560 27.66 10.22 -3.95
N VAL A 561 26.61 10.95 -3.58
CA VAL A 561 26.16 12.18 -4.26
C VAL A 561 26.02 13.33 -3.27
N THR A 562 26.02 14.55 -3.77
CA THR A 562 25.98 15.75 -2.93
C THR A 562 25.07 16.81 -3.53
N ILE A 563 24.31 17.51 -2.68
CA ILE A 563 23.63 18.76 -3.00
C ILE A 563 24.47 19.92 -2.45
N PRO A 564 25.13 20.72 -3.30
CA PRO A 564 25.86 21.91 -2.85
C PRO A 564 24.95 22.87 -2.08
N ARG A 565 25.49 23.56 -1.10
CA ARG A 565 24.73 24.54 -0.29
C ARG A 565 24.08 25.65 -1.13
N SER A 566 24.72 26.08 -2.21
CA SER A 566 24.21 27.10 -3.14
C SER A 566 22.95 26.66 -3.91
N VAL A 567 22.69 25.37 -4.00
CA VAL A 567 21.51 24.78 -4.69
C VAL A 567 20.64 23.97 -3.74
N ALA A 568 20.78 24.15 -2.43
CA ALA A 568 19.93 23.47 -1.45
C ALA A 568 18.44 23.86 -1.60
N TRP A 569 17.53 23.03 -1.07
CA TRP A 569 16.08 23.24 -1.19
C TRP A 569 15.60 24.63 -0.73
N ASN A 570 16.17 25.17 0.34
CA ASN A 570 15.81 26.48 0.89
C ASN A 570 16.33 27.68 0.11
N VAL A 571 17.22 27.46 -0.88
CA VAL A 571 17.72 28.57 -1.74
C VAL A 571 16.62 28.89 -2.76
N PRO A 572 16.19 30.17 -2.87
CA PRO A 572 15.19 30.61 -3.82
C PRO A 572 15.57 30.32 -5.29
N GLU A 573 14.57 30.09 -6.14
CA GLU A 573 14.78 29.74 -7.56
C GLU A 573 15.70 30.71 -8.30
N GLY A 574 15.54 32.04 -8.14
CA GLY A 574 16.38 33.03 -8.81
C GLY A 574 17.86 33.02 -8.38
N LYS A 575 18.22 32.26 -7.33
CA LYS A 575 19.61 32.08 -6.85
C LYS A 575 20.06 30.61 -6.89
N ASN A 576 19.22 29.71 -7.37
CA ASN A 576 19.46 28.28 -7.35
C ASN A 576 19.49 27.75 -8.78
N ALA A 577 20.68 27.43 -9.26
CA ALA A 577 20.87 26.94 -10.63
C ALA A 577 20.18 25.58 -10.94
N TRP A 578 19.73 24.82 -9.93
CA TRP A 578 19.01 23.56 -10.12
C TRP A 578 17.50 23.76 -10.20
N LYS A 579 16.99 24.94 -9.87
CA LYS A 579 15.57 25.25 -9.88
C LYS A 579 15.17 25.98 -11.15
N ASN A 580 14.12 25.50 -11.79
CA ASN A 580 13.48 26.13 -12.92
C ASN A 580 11.99 25.77 -12.89
N SER A 581 11.11 26.75 -12.91
CA SER A 581 9.66 26.59 -12.90
C SER A 581 9.01 26.77 -14.27
N GLU A 582 9.79 27.01 -15.33
CA GLU A 582 9.23 27.11 -16.67
C GLU A 582 8.58 25.80 -17.11
N PRO A 583 7.36 25.84 -17.64
CA PRO A 583 6.69 24.65 -18.17
C PRO A 583 7.53 23.94 -19.23
N PHE A 584 7.41 22.63 -19.30
CA PHE A 584 8.01 21.87 -20.41
C PHE A 584 7.33 22.21 -21.72
N SER A 585 8.10 22.51 -22.73
CA SER A 585 7.60 22.75 -24.08
C SER A 585 7.13 21.46 -24.76
N ARG A 586 6.25 21.57 -25.74
CA ARG A 586 5.81 20.44 -26.56
C ARG A 586 7.01 19.70 -27.18
N ALA A 587 7.99 20.44 -27.72
CA ALA A 587 9.19 19.89 -28.34
C ALA A 587 10.04 19.04 -27.36
N GLU A 588 10.14 19.45 -26.08
CA GLU A 588 10.82 18.66 -25.04
C GLU A 588 10.06 17.36 -24.75
N LEU A 589 8.75 17.43 -24.56
CA LEU A 589 7.92 16.26 -24.29
C LEU A 589 7.95 15.24 -25.45
N ASP A 590 7.85 15.70 -26.67
CA ASP A 590 7.95 14.87 -27.87
C ASP A 590 9.37 14.26 -28.00
N THR A 591 10.38 14.99 -27.57
CA THR A 591 11.75 14.49 -27.51
C THR A 591 11.91 13.39 -26.47
N PHE A 592 11.31 13.52 -25.29
CA PHE A 592 11.33 12.45 -24.26
C PHE A 592 10.68 11.17 -24.79
N LEU A 593 9.54 11.27 -25.44
CA LEU A 593 8.87 10.10 -26.05
C LEU A 593 9.73 9.46 -27.13
N ARG A 594 10.24 10.24 -28.08
CA ARG A 594 11.04 9.75 -29.21
C ARG A 594 12.33 9.08 -28.74
N ILE A 595 13.07 9.72 -27.83
CA ILE A 595 14.33 9.17 -27.31
C ILE A 595 14.05 7.95 -26.44
N GLY A 596 13.06 8.00 -25.55
CA GLY A 596 12.68 6.89 -24.70
C GLY A 596 12.30 5.63 -25.51
N ILE A 597 11.54 5.79 -26.59
CA ILE A 597 11.20 4.68 -27.49
C ILE A 597 12.44 4.13 -28.20
N ALA A 598 13.32 5.00 -28.66
CA ALA A 598 14.51 4.58 -29.43
C ALA A 598 15.57 3.89 -28.57
N GLN A 599 15.77 4.36 -27.33
CA GLN A 599 16.84 3.89 -26.45
C GLN A 599 16.42 2.73 -25.54
N ARG A 600 15.12 2.62 -25.18
CA ARG A 600 14.63 1.58 -24.26
C ARG A 600 14.08 0.39 -25.04
N LYS A 601 14.91 -0.67 -25.07
CA LYS A 601 14.60 -1.91 -25.82
C LYS A 601 13.58 -2.75 -25.05
N LEU A 602 12.63 -3.32 -25.78
CA LEU A 602 11.73 -4.33 -25.24
C LEU A 602 12.45 -5.67 -25.09
N LEU A 603 11.89 -6.51 -24.25
CA LEU A 603 12.30 -7.88 -24.06
C LEU A 603 12.25 -8.63 -25.40
N ASP A 604 13.31 -9.39 -25.72
CA ASP A 604 13.49 -10.10 -26.98
C ASP A 604 13.25 -11.62 -26.86
N PHE A 605 12.74 -12.07 -25.72
CA PHE A 605 12.34 -13.46 -25.50
C PHE A 605 10.96 -13.56 -24.83
N THR A 606 10.33 -14.70 -24.98
CA THR A 606 9.09 -15.03 -24.25
C THR A 606 9.41 -15.92 -23.06
N ALA A 607 8.88 -15.58 -21.89
CA ALA A 607 9.02 -16.43 -20.72
C ALA A 607 8.31 -17.78 -20.94
N VAL A 608 8.93 -18.85 -20.46
CA VAL A 608 8.39 -20.21 -20.49
C VAL A 608 7.89 -20.58 -19.10
N ALA A 609 6.67 -21.07 -19.03
CA ALA A 609 6.12 -21.59 -17.78
C ALA A 609 6.62 -23.03 -17.54
N PHE A 610 7.11 -23.27 -16.34
CA PHE A 610 7.50 -24.59 -15.88
C PHE A 610 6.68 -24.95 -14.64
N SER A 611 6.31 -26.24 -14.53
CA SER A 611 5.61 -26.72 -13.34
C SER A 611 6.56 -26.80 -12.14
N ASP A 612 6.00 -26.78 -10.95
CA ASP A 612 6.68 -27.09 -9.69
C ASP A 612 6.50 -28.56 -9.26
N GLN A 613 6.03 -29.42 -10.19
CA GLN A 613 6.00 -30.87 -10.04
C GLN A 613 7.38 -31.47 -10.35
N LEU A 614 8.26 -31.38 -9.37
CA LEU A 614 9.66 -31.71 -9.57
C LEU A 614 9.95 -33.19 -9.25
N ALA A 615 11.06 -33.70 -9.85
CA ALA A 615 11.66 -34.97 -9.50
C ALA A 615 13.19 -34.86 -9.59
N PRO A 616 13.95 -35.80 -8.95
CA PRO A 616 15.41 -35.82 -9.04
C PRO A 616 15.92 -35.91 -10.47
N ALA A 617 16.92 -35.11 -10.80
CA ALA A 617 17.51 -35.05 -12.14
C ALA A 617 18.42 -36.26 -12.47
N THR A 618 18.43 -37.29 -11.66
CA THR A 618 19.31 -38.48 -11.79
C THR A 618 19.17 -39.20 -13.12
N ALA A 619 17.97 -39.23 -13.72
CA ALA A 619 17.68 -39.85 -14.99
C ALA A 619 18.45 -39.18 -16.17
N LEU A 620 18.85 -37.93 -16.04
CA LEU A 620 19.60 -37.20 -17.07
C LEU A 620 21.09 -37.54 -17.05
N LYS A 621 21.60 -38.28 -16.06
CA LYS A 621 23.02 -38.65 -15.91
C LYS A 621 23.94 -37.45 -16.05
N LEU A 622 23.57 -36.33 -15.45
CA LEU A 622 24.32 -35.08 -15.51
C LEU A 622 25.75 -35.30 -15.00
N ALA A 623 26.74 -34.73 -15.70
CA ALA A 623 28.13 -34.84 -15.32
C ALA A 623 28.34 -34.33 -13.89
N ALA A 624 29.06 -35.06 -13.07
CA ALA A 624 29.40 -34.66 -11.72
C ALA A 624 30.21 -33.34 -11.78
N THR A 625 29.79 -32.37 -10.98
CA THR A 625 30.51 -31.09 -10.85
C THR A 625 31.74 -31.32 -9.94
N THR A 626 32.79 -31.90 -10.48
CA THR A 626 33.90 -32.51 -9.74
C THR A 626 34.82 -31.51 -9.06
N ASN A 627 34.84 -30.24 -9.49
CA ASN A 627 35.83 -29.27 -8.98
C ASN A 627 35.20 -27.95 -8.50
N ASN A 628 33.89 -27.79 -8.44
CA ASN A 628 33.27 -26.56 -8.04
C ASN A 628 31.94 -26.85 -7.37
N THR A 629 31.95 -26.99 -6.02
CA THR A 629 30.71 -27.05 -5.25
C THR A 629 30.10 -25.65 -5.20
N GLY A 630 28.81 -25.55 -5.52
CA GLY A 630 28.08 -24.32 -5.37
C GLY A 630 28.01 -23.87 -3.91
N ASN A 631 27.78 -22.59 -3.69
CA ASN A 631 27.57 -22.03 -2.36
C ASN A 631 26.39 -21.07 -2.34
N MET A 632 25.72 -20.99 -1.18
CA MET A 632 24.50 -20.21 -0.98
C MET A 632 24.76 -18.76 -0.51
N GLY A 633 26.01 -18.32 -0.46
CA GLY A 633 26.37 -17.03 0.13
C GLY A 633 26.30 -17.05 1.65
N THR A 634 26.02 -15.89 2.26
CA THR A 634 26.08 -15.72 3.72
C THR A 634 24.71 -15.82 4.41
N TYR A 635 23.68 -15.31 3.79
CA TYR A 635 22.28 -15.36 4.27
C TYR A 635 21.31 -14.95 3.15
N SER A 636 20.04 -15.10 3.42
CA SER A 636 18.94 -14.57 2.61
C SER A 636 17.87 -13.93 3.51
N ARG A 637 16.93 -13.17 2.91
CA ARG A 637 15.90 -12.43 3.65
C ARG A 637 14.52 -12.60 3.06
N GLY A 638 13.50 -12.56 3.92
CA GLY A 638 12.11 -12.62 3.51
C GLY A 638 11.62 -14.05 3.25
N LYS A 639 10.60 -14.16 2.42
CA LYS A 639 10.01 -15.46 2.06
C LYS A 639 10.82 -16.14 0.95
N ARG A 640 11.09 -17.44 1.12
CA ARG A 640 11.86 -18.28 0.16
C ARG A 640 11.23 -19.65 0.08
N THR A 641 11.36 -20.27 -1.08
CA THR A 641 10.86 -21.61 -1.36
C THR A 641 12.01 -22.50 -1.81
N TYR A 642 12.16 -23.61 -1.13
CA TYR A 642 13.03 -24.71 -1.53
C TYR A 642 12.18 -25.94 -1.82
N PHE A 643 12.72 -26.85 -2.61
CA PHE A 643 12.14 -28.17 -2.85
C PHE A 643 13.14 -29.25 -2.46
N THR A 644 12.64 -30.32 -1.86
CA THR A 644 13.43 -31.48 -1.47
C THR A 644 12.70 -32.77 -1.84
N TRP A 645 13.44 -33.86 -1.90
CA TRP A 645 12.91 -35.17 -2.27
C TRP A 645 13.18 -36.18 -1.16
N ILE A 646 12.14 -36.91 -0.73
CA ILE A 646 12.22 -37.93 0.31
C ILE A 646 11.98 -39.30 -0.32
N ASP A 647 13.00 -40.15 -0.36
CA ASP A 647 12.92 -41.47 -1.00
C ASP A 647 12.13 -42.49 -0.18
N ARG A 648 12.22 -42.39 1.13
CA ARG A 648 11.59 -43.35 2.08
C ARG A 648 10.92 -42.60 3.21
N ALA A 649 9.74 -43.05 3.61
CA ALA A 649 9.01 -42.53 4.76
C ALA A 649 8.77 -43.67 5.77
N PRO A 650 8.67 -43.39 7.07
CA PRO A 650 8.84 -42.06 7.68
C PRO A 650 10.29 -41.58 7.63
N ALA A 651 10.46 -40.26 7.49
CA ALA A 651 11.76 -39.61 7.43
C ALA A 651 11.75 -38.32 8.27
N THR A 652 12.93 -37.85 8.61
CA THR A 652 13.11 -36.57 9.29
C THR A 652 14.12 -35.73 8.50
N LEU A 653 13.67 -34.61 7.97
CA LEU A 653 14.51 -33.61 7.32
C LEU A 653 15.27 -32.82 8.38
N ARG A 654 16.61 -32.89 8.37
CA ARG A 654 17.48 -32.17 9.31
C ARG A 654 18.15 -31.00 8.63
N LEU A 655 17.98 -29.80 9.19
CA LEU A 655 18.57 -28.57 8.69
C LEU A 655 19.29 -27.84 9.83
N THR A 656 20.36 -27.11 9.50
CA THR A 656 20.96 -26.16 10.44
C THR A 656 20.57 -24.74 10.02
N VAL A 657 20.03 -23.97 10.96
CA VAL A 657 19.43 -22.66 10.67
C VAL A 657 19.92 -21.64 11.70
N ALA A 658 20.42 -20.50 11.23
CA ALA A 658 20.69 -19.33 12.06
C ALA A 658 19.78 -18.18 11.64
N ALA A 659 19.02 -17.62 12.58
CA ALA A 659 18.04 -16.56 12.30
C ALA A 659 18.37 -15.23 13.02
N GLY A 660 17.76 -14.13 12.57
CA GLY A 660 17.97 -12.81 13.18
C GLY A 660 19.33 -12.19 12.85
N LEU A 661 19.98 -12.61 11.77
CA LEU A 661 21.34 -12.19 11.42
C LEU A 661 21.49 -10.68 11.21
N ILE A 662 20.39 -9.97 10.85
CA ILE A 662 20.35 -8.50 10.74
C ILE A 662 19.47 -7.90 11.84
N TYR A 663 18.23 -8.42 12.03
CA TYR A 663 17.27 -7.87 12.99
C TYR A 663 16.82 -8.95 13.98
N GLY A 664 17.18 -8.79 15.25
CA GLY A 664 16.79 -9.72 16.32
C GLY A 664 15.40 -9.48 16.93
N ASN A 665 14.69 -8.46 16.51
CA ASN A 665 13.39 -8.05 17.10
C ASN A 665 12.15 -8.35 16.24
N ARG A 666 12.31 -9.09 15.14
CA ARG A 666 11.23 -9.38 14.19
C ARG A 666 10.54 -10.73 14.39
N GLY A 667 10.80 -11.36 15.52
CA GLY A 667 10.30 -12.69 15.84
C GLY A 667 11.14 -13.83 15.25
N PRO A 668 10.78 -15.09 15.55
CA PRO A 668 11.48 -16.26 15.06
C PRO A 668 11.35 -16.41 13.54
N ALA A 669 12.32 -17.08 12.92
CA ALA A 669 12.18 -17.55 11.55
C ALA A 669 11.26 -18.78 11.55
N LYS A 670 10.24 -18.75 10.67
CA LYS A 670 9.28 -19.84 10.51
C LYS A 670 9.66 -20.70 9.31
N ILE A 671 9.73 -21.99 9.54
CA ILE A 671 10.10 -22.98 8.52
C ILE A 671 9.01 -24.04 8.51
N GLU A 672 8.43 -24.28 7.34
CA GLU A 672 7.28 -25.19 7.16
C GLU A 672 7.55 -26.15 6.02
N LEU A 673 7.21 -27.43 6.24
CA LEU A 673 7.38 -28.50 5.27
C LEU A 673 6.01 -28.96 4.74
N PHE A 674 5.84 -28.96 3.43
CA PHE A 674 4.61 -29.33 2.74
C PHE A 674 4.89 -30.47 1.77
N PRO A 675 4.31 -31.68 1.96
CA PRO A 675 4.33 -32.69 0.90
C PRO A 675 3.49 -32.21 -0.28
N VAL A 676 4.02 -32.29 -1.49
CA VAL A 676 3.24 -31.88 -2.69
C VAL A 676 2.11 -32.86 -2.98
N ALA A 677 2.23 -34.10 -2.50
CA ALA A 677 1.18 -35.12 -2.63
C ALA A 677 -0.01 -34.93 -1.62
N GLU A 678 0.11 -34.00 -0.65
CA GLU A 678 -0.93 -33.75 0.34
C GLU A 678 -2.06 -32.91 -0.29
N PRO A 679 -3.31 -33.45 -0.41
CA PRO A 679 -4.37 -32.80 -1.20
C PRO A 679 -4.85 -31.47 -0.64
N GLU A 680 -4.76 -31.27 0.68
CA GLU A 680 -5.22 -30.04 1.34
C GLU A 680 -4.13 -28.97 1.42
N GLY A 681 -2.91 -29.26 0.95
CA GLY A 681 -1.79 -28.32 0.96
C GLY A 681 -1.34 -27.92 2.37
N LYS A 682 -1.57 -28.77 3.38
CA LYS A 682 -1.22 -28.52 4.78
C LYS A 682 0.24 -28.81 5.05
N SER A 683 0.82 -28.00 5.93
CA SER A 683 2.14 -28.27 6.49
C SER A 683 2.10 -29.53 7.38
N VAL A 684 3.04 -30.46 7.16
CA VAL A 684 3.20 -31.68 7.98
C VAL A 684 4.20 -31.51 9.10
N ALA A 685 5.09 -30.54 8.99
CA ALA A 685 6.04 -30.19 10.03
C ALA A 685 6.39 -28.70 9.96
N HIS A 686 6.64 -28.11 11.12
CA HIS A 686 7.08 -26.74 11.24
C HIS A 686 8.12 -26.59 12.33
N ALA A 687 8.97 -25.57 12.20
CA ALA A 687 9.92 -25.17 13.21
C ALA A 687 9.96 -23.64 13.29
N GLU A 688 10.17 -23.13 14.49
CA GLU A 688 10.46 -21.73 14.76
C GLU A 688 11.88 -21.60 15.32
N VAL A 689 12.72 -20.80 14.65
CA VAL A 689 14.12 -20.58 15.06
C VAL A 689 14.25 -19.19 15.67
N PRO A 690 14.72 -19.07 16.92
CA PRO A 690 14.86 -17.78 17.59
C PRO A 690 15.86 -16.87 16.86
N PRO A 691 15.65 -15.54 16.91
CA PRO A 691 16.49 -14.58 16.18
C PRO A 691 17.75 -14.20 17.01
N ASP A 692 18.48 -15.20 17.52
CA ASP A 692 19.64 -15.07 18.39
C ASP A 692 20.99 -15.17 17.67
N LYS A 693 20.96 -15.37 16.34
CA LYS A 693 22.12 -15.53 15.44
C LYS A 693 22.90 -16.83 15.64
N ALA A 694 22.49 -17.69 16.57
CA ALA A 694 23.11 -18.99 16.78
C ALA A 694 22.65 -20.02 15.76
N ASP A 695 23.47 -21.05 15.52
CA ASP A 695 23.09 -22.18 14.69
C ASP A 695 22.21 -23.16 15.50
N HIS A 696 21.01 -23.42 15.01
CA HIS A 696 20.05 -24.36 15.54
C HIS A 696 19.83 -25.50 14.58
N THR A 697 19.95 -26.74 15.04
CA THR A 697 19.51 -27.90 14.28
C THR A 697 18.02 -28.09 14.46
N ILE A 698 17.29 -28.05 13.35
CA ILE A 698 15.85 -28.30 13.33
C ILE A 698 15.54 -29.65 12.67
N GLU A 699 14.49 -30.30 13.12
CA GLU A 699 13.99 -31.56 12.63
C GLU A 699 12.56 -31.43 12.14
N LEU A 700 12.32 -31.78 10.88
CA LEU A 700 11.03 -31.71 10.24
C LEU A 700 10.59 -33.13 9.81
N PRO A 701 9.81 -33.84 10.64
CA PRO A 701 9.36 -35.18 10.32
C PRO A 701 8.30 -35.17 9.21
N THR A 702 8.30 -36.24 8.40
CA THR A 702 7.27 -36.49 7.39
C THR A 702 6.98 -37.98 7.25
N SER A 703 5.71 -38.29 7.05
CA SER A 703 5.23 -39.63 6.70
C SER A 703 4.99 -39.82 5.18
N PHE A 704 5.30 -38.81 4.38
CA PHE A 704 5.14 -38.82 2.94
C PHE A 704 6.47 -39.08 2.23
N THR A 705 6.42 -39.75 1.10
CA THR A 705 7.54 -39.87 0.16
C THR A 705 7.39 -38.89 -1.00
N GLY A 706 8.47 -38.68 -1.77
CA GLY A 706 8.49 -37.87 -2.96
C GLY A 706 8.74 -36.39 -2.69
N LEU A 707 8.13 -35.54 -3.50
CA LEU A 707 8.40 -34.11 -3.52
C LEU A 707 7.81 -33.39 -2.31
N HIS A 708 8.65 -32.61 -1.64
CA HIS A 708 8.25 -31.69 -0.57
C HIS A 708 8.67 -30.27 -0.90
N ARG A 709 7.84 -29.31 -0.53
CA ARG A 709 8.12 -27.89 -0.56
C ARG A 709 8.45 -27.39 0.84
N LEU A 710 9.60 -26.73 0.98
CA LEU A 710 10.07 -26.12 2.23
C LEU A 710 9.92 -24.59 2.09
N GLU A 711 9.05 -24.01 2.89
CA GLU A 711 8.89 -22.55 2.97
C GLU A 711 9.63 -21.99 4.16
N VAL A 712 10.35 -20.89 3.94
CA VAL A 712 11.09 -20.15 4.97
C VAL A 712 10.60 -18.72 4.98
N ASN A 713 10.19 -18.23 6.14
CA ASN A 713 9.77 -16.84 6.33
C ASN A 713 10.42 -16.28 7.60
N ASP A 714 11.31 -15.31 7.43
CA ASP A 714 12.05 -14.67 8.51
C ASP A 714 11.64 -13.21 8.75
N SER A 715 10.49 -12.75 8.24
CA SER A 715 10.04 -11.36 8.36
C SER A 715 11.13 -10.34 7.97
N ALA A 716 12.00 -10.71 7.02
CA ALA A 716 13.19 -9.98 6.57
C ALA A 716 14.28 -9.74 7.65
N ALA A 717 14.33 -10.58 8.68
CA ALA A 717 15.35 -10.55 9.76
C ALA A 717 16.71 -11.11 9.35
N ALA A 718 16.76 -11.81 8.23
CA ALA A 718 17.88 -12.56 7.66
C ALA A 718 18.17 -13.91 8.34
N THR A 719 18.30 -14.93 7.49
CA THR A 719 18.45 -16.33 7.90
C THR A 719 19.48 -17.03 7.02
N ARG A 720 20.33 -17.83 7.63
CA ARG A 720 21.21 -18.78 6.96
C ARG A 720 20.65 -20.18 7.16
N ILE A 721 20.58 -20.96 6.09
CA ILE A 721 20.15 -22.36 6.11
C ILE A 721 21.22 -23.21 5.45
N THR A 722 21.58 -24.31 6.10
CA THR A 722 22.48 -25.33 5.57
C THR A 722 21.86 -26.71 5.77
N TRP A 723 22.23 -27.65 4.90
CA TRP A 723 21.73 -29.01 4.86
C TRP A 723 22.85 -30.00 4.48
N PRO A 724 22.71 -31.31 4.78
CA PRO A 724 23.68 -32.34 4.40
C PRO A 724 23.86 -32.40 2.88
N ASP A 725 25.06 -32.78 2.42
CA ASP A 725 25.44 -32.80 1.00
C ASP A 725 24.74 -33.89 0.18
N ASP A 726 24.14 -34.88 0.83
CA ASP A 726 23.39 -35.97 0.22
C ASP A 726 21.90 -35.67 0.05
N LEU A 727 21.43 -34.57 0.66
CA LEU A 727 20.04 -34.17 0.61
C LEU A 727 19.72 -33.43 -0.71
N PRO A 728 18.84 -33.96 -1.59
CA PRO A 728 18.35 -33.19 -2.70
C PRO A 728 17.65 -31.92 -2.22
N MET A 729 18.19 -30.75 -2.55
CA MET A 729 17.66 -29.46 -2.13
C MET A 729 17.83 -28.42 -3.22
N THR A 730 16.74 -27.91 -3.72
CA THR A 730 16.69 -26.99 -4.86
C THR A 730 16.00 -25.69 -4.47
N LEU A 731 16.64 -24.55 -4.74
CA LEU A 731 16.10 -23.21 -4.49
C LEU A 731 15.31 -22.75 -5.72
N GLN A 732 14.09 -22.27 -5.52
CA GLN A 732 13.31 -21.61 -6.58
C GLN A 732 13.89 -20.23 -6.92
N SER A 733 13.94 -19.91 -8.20
CA SER A 733 14.49 -18.66 -8.76
C SER A 733 13.62 -18.12 -9.91
N SER A 734 12.30 -18.15 -9.71
CA SER A 734 11.32 -17.70 -10.70
C SER A 734 11.08 -16.18 -10.62
N ALA A 735 10.23 -15.67 -11.52
CA ALA A 735 9.74 -14.29 -11.44
C ALA A 735 9.03 -14.00 -10.11
N ASP A 736 8.35 -14.99 -9.53
CA ASP A 736 7.58 -14.86 -8.29
C ASP A 736 8.42 -15.02 -7.03
N THR A 737 9.40 -15.89 -7.10
CA THR A 737 10.32 -16.21 -6.00
C THR A 737 11.76 -16.10 -6.49
N PRO A 738 12.28 -14.89 -6.66
CA PRO A 738 13.64 -14.70 -7.16
C PRO A 738 14.69 -15.16 -6.14
N ALA A 739 15.76 -15.78 -6.61
CA ALA A 739 16.91 -16.05 -5.76
C ALA A 739 17.62 -14.73 -5.42
N ALA A 740 17.44 -14.26 -4.20
CA ALA A 740 18.05 -13.04 -3.65
C ALA A 740 18.92 -13.40 -2.44
N LEU A 741 20.12 -13.93 -2.72
CA LEU A 741 21.07 -14.32 -1.70
C LEU A 741 22.09 -13.20 -1.44
N HIS A 742 22.51 -13.04 -0.19
CA HIS A 742 23.51 -12.07 0.22
C HIS A 742 24.91 -12.71 0.32
N GLY A 743 25.94 -11.89 0.12
CA GLY A 743 27.31 -12.35 -0.06
C GLY A 743 27.55 -12.79 -1.50
N ARG A 744 28.68 -13.49 -1.72
CA ARG A 744 28.99 -14.09 -3.01
C ARG A 744 28.49 -15.52 -3.02
N TRP A 745 27.67 -15.84 -4.02
CA TRP A 745 27.10 -17.16 -4.20
C TRP A 745 27.35 -17.73 -5.59
N SER A 746 27.29 -19.07 -5.71
CA SER A 746 27.48 -19.78 -6.97
C SER A 746 26.56 -20.98 -6.99
N LEU A 747 25.64 -21.06 -7.95
CA LEU A 747 24.65 -22.14 -8.06
C LEU A 747 24.49 -22.57 -9.52
N PHE A 748 24.16 -23.85 -9.69
CA PHE A 748 23.87 -24.47 -10.96
C PHE A 748 22.40 -24.47 -11.30
N PHE A 749 22.09 -24.43 -12.59
CA PHE A 749 20.75 -24.65 -13.13
C PHE A 749 20.85 -25.47 -14.44
N TYR A 750 19.76 -26.07 -14.83
CA TYR A 750 19.68 -26.89 -16.02
C TYR A 750 19.14 -26.10 -17.21
N VAL A 751 19.79 -26.28 -18.38
CA VAL A 751 19.32 -25.75 -19.65
C VAL A 751 18.80 -26.93 -20.48
N PRO A 752 17.47 -27.06 -20.70
CA PRO A 752 16.86 -28.17 -21.40
C PRO A 752 17.33 -28.28 -22.85
N LYS A 753 17.26 -29.50 -23.41
CA LYS A 753 17.55 -29.76 -24.83
C LYS A 753 16.67 -28.89 -25.73
N GLY A 754 17.22 -28.34 -26.79
CA GLY A 754 16.53 -27.48 -27.73
C GLY A 754 16.29 -26.04 -27.22
N THR A 755 16.83 -25.65 -26.06
CA THR A 755 16.75 -24.29 -25.56
C THR A 755 17.62 -23.34 -26.38
N PRO A 756 17.07 -22.38 -27.13
CA PRO A 756 17.87 -21.47 -27.96
C PRO A 756 18.52 -20.34 -27.13
N THR A 757 17.91 -19.97 -26.01
CA THR A 757 18.32 -18.78 -25.26
C THR A 757 18.05 -18.94 -23.75
N ILE A 758 19.02 -18.59 -22.92
CA ILE A 758 18.86 -18.42 -21.49
C ILE A 758 18.41 -16.97 -21.25
N GLY A 759 17.14 -16.79 -20.97
CA GLY A 759 16.53 -15.50 -20.65
C GLY A 759 16.20 -15.39 -19.16
N GLY A 760 16.43 -14.23 -18.61
CA GLY A 760 16.16 -13.98 -17.21
C GLY A 760 16.27 -12.51 -16.82
N PHE A 761 16.13 -12.23 -15.51
CA PHE A 761 16.38 -10.91 -14.92
C PHE A 761 17.52 -11.02 -13.90
N ALA A 762 18.42 -10.06 -13.93
CA ALA A 762 19.55 -9.98 -13.01
C ALA A 762 19.63 -8.59 -12.37
N SER A 763 20.00 -8.55 -11.08
CA SER A 763 20.51 -7.34 -10.43
C SER A 763 21.80 -7.66 -9.69
N GLY A 764 22.73 -6.71 -9.64
CA GLY A 764 24.06 -6.94 -9.07
C GLY A 764 25.02 -7.71 -9.99
N THR A 765 26.20 -7.97 -9.48
CA THR A 765 27.33 -8.50 -10.25
C THR A 765 27.40 -10.03 -10.23
N GLY A 766 28.29 -10.61 -11.03
CA GLY A 766 28.55 -12.04 -11.14
C GLY A 766 28.79 -12.44 -12.57
N THR A 767 29.03 -13.75 -12.81
CA THR A 767 29.22 -14.27 -14.13
C THR A 767 28.28 -15.43 -14.43
N LEU A 768 27.99 -15.67 -15.68
CA LEU A 768 27.38 -16.89 -16.19
C LEU A 768 28.45 -17.74 -16.86
N ALA A 769 28.62 -18.97 -16.42
CA ALA A 769 29.52 -19.95 -17.00
C ALA A 769 28.74 -21.06 -17.70
N ASN A 770 29.25 -21.50 -18.81
CA ASN A 770 28.74 -22.63 -19.56
C ASN A 770 29.11 -24.00 -18.92
N PRO A 771 28.66 -25.15 -19.46
CA PRO A 771 28.95 -26.47 -18.90
C PRO A 771 30.43 -26.81 -18.77
N GLU A 772 31.28 -26.21 -19.56
CA GLU A 772 32.76 -26.39 -19.53
C GLU A 772 33.40 -25.44 -18.47
N GLY A 773 32.63 -24.65 -17.74
CA GLY A 773 33.12 -23.70 -16.76
C GLY A 773 33.69 -22.41 -17.37
N ARG A 774 33.53 -22.19 -18.68
CA ARG A 774 33.97 -20.95 -19.33
C ARG A 774 32.98 -19.85 -19.06
N LYS A 775 33.47 -18.65 -18.73
CA LYS A 775 32.68 -17.46 -18.63
C LYS A 775 32.09 -17.07 -19.99
N ILE A 776 30.75 -16.93 -20.01
CA ILE A 776 30.00 -16.55 -21.22
C ILE A 776 29.48 -15.10 -21.09
N HIS A 777 29.10 -14.68 -19.86
CA HIS A 777 28.53 -13.36 -19.64
C HIS A 777 28.94 -12.80 -18.28
N ASP A 778 29.20 -11.49 -18.21
CA ASP A 778 29.41 -10.75 -16.99
C ASP A 778 28.14 -9.93 -16.69
N PHE A 779 27.56 -10.17 -15.51
CA PHE A 779 26.48 -9.34 -15.01
C PHE A 779 27.06 -8.07 -14.37
N LEU A 780 26.63 -6.95 -14.89
CA LEU A 780 26.95 -5.63 -14.34
C LEU A 780 26.04 -5.32 -13.16
N ALA A 781 26.39 -4.33 -12.36
CA ALA A 781 25.54 -3.87 -11.24
C ALA A 781 24.17 -3.35 -11.70
N LYS A 782 24.02 -2.98 -12.98
CA LYS A 782 22.76 -2.48 -13.55
C LYS A 782 21.70 -3.57 -13.58
N PRO A 783 20.54 -3.38 -12.91
CA PRO A 783 19.41 -4.29 -13.04
C PRO A 783 18.89 -4.33 -14.48
N GLY A 784 18.56 -5.52 -14.96
CA GLY A 784 18.02 -5.66 -16.32
C GLY A 784 17.72 -7.10 -16.70
N TYR A 785 16.96 -7.24 -17.78
CA TYR A 785 16.81 -8.53 -18.43
C TYR A 785 18.06 -8.88 -19.19
N PHE A 786 18.37 -10.17 -19.23
CA PHE A 786 19.44 -10.73 -20.04
C PHE A 786 18.90 -11.81 -20.96
N SER A 787 19.55 -11.96 -22.11
CA SER A 787 19.23 -12.92 -23.16
C SER A 787 20.57 -13.46 -23.69
N ILE A 788 20.85 -14.70 -23.37
CA ILE A 788 22.15 -15.35 -23.71
C ILE A 788 21.86 -16.50 -24.65
N PRO A 789 22.33 -16.44 -25.90
CA PRO A 789 22.22 -17.57 -26.82
C PRO A 789 22.91 -18.83 -26.28
N VAL A 790 22.26 -19.98 -26.45
CA VAL A 790 22.82 -21.29 -26.08
C VAL A 790 23.57 -21.86 -27.31
N PRO A 791 24.89 -22.02 -27.25
CA PRO A 791 25.64 -22.63 -28.37
C PRO A 791 25.21 -24.07 -28.58
N PRO A 792 25.34 -24.60 -29.82
CA PRO A 792 25.06 -26.00 -30.12
C PRO A 792 25.81 -26.95 -29.20
N GLY A 793 25.08 -27.94 -28.65
CA GLY A 793 25.65 -28.99 -27.77
C GLY A 793 25.89 -28.51 -26.32
N GLN A 794 25.49 -27.30 -25.98
CA GLN A 794 25.54 -26.78 -24.58
C GLN A 794 24.18 -26.79 -23.89
N ASP A 795 23.11 -27.13 -24.56
CA ASP A 795 21.80 -27.49 -24.03
C ASP A 795 21.80 -28.94 -23.50
N GLY A 796 20.78 -29.32 -22.75
CA GLY A 796 20.73 -30.62 -22.06
C GLY A 796 21.77 -30.74 -20.94
N ARG A 797 22.31 -29.63 -20.42
CA ARG A 797 23.48 -29.61 -19.53
C ARG A 797 23.30 -28.56 -18.40
N LEU A 798 24.20 -28.66 -17.40
CA LEU A 798 24.26 -27.69 -16.31
C LEU A 798 25.06 -26.44 -16.70
N TRP A 799 24.48 -25.28 -16.42
CA TRP A 799 25.12 -23.98 -16.44
C TRP A 799 25.26 -23.45 -15.02
N GLN A 800 26.14 -22.48 -14.80
CA GLN A 800 26.39 -21.96 -13.43
C GLN A 800 26.40 -20.45 -13.38
N PHE A 801 25.67 -19.89 -12.41
CA PHE A 801 25.94 -18.55 -11.91
C PHE A 801 27.14 -18.60 -10.96
N GLN A 802 28.18 -17.81 -11.20
CA GLN A 802 29.41 -17.80 -10.40
C GLN A 802 29.68 -16.43 -9.77
N ASN A 803 30.18 -16.44 -8.54
CA ASN A 803 30.53 -15.22 -7.79
C ASN A 803 29.43 -14.15 -7.82
N THR A 804 28.20 -14.59 -7.78
CA THR A 804 27.03 -13.75 -7.94
C THR A 804 26.74 -12.97 -6.68
N ALA A 805 26.43 -11.69 -6.83
CA ALA A 805 25.81 -10.87 -5.80
C ALA A 805 24.50 -10.28 -6.34
N GLY A 806 23.47 -10.19 -5.47
CA GLY A 806 22.16 -9.69 -5.88
C GLY A 806 21.23 -10.80 -6.40
N GLN A 807 20.20 -10.37 -7.11
CA GLN A 807 19.05 -11.21 -7.48
C GLN A 807 19.25 -11.83 -8.87
N ARG A 808 18.75 -13.06 -9.03
CA ARG A 808 18.56 -13.73 -10.31
C ARG A 808 17.16 -14.28 -10.45
N GLN A 809 16.64 -14.25 -11.67
CA GLN A 809 15.39 -14.91 -12.08
C GLN A 809 15.67 -15.62 -13.41
N LEU A 810 15.23 -16.86 -13.53
CA LEU A 810 15.26 -17.62 -14.77
C LEU A 810 13.86 -17.61 -15.38
N LEU A 811 13.75 -17.29 -16.68
CA LEU A 811 12.47 -17.07 -17.35
C LEU A 811 12.26 -17.97 -18.59
N THR A 812 13.33 -18.49 -19.19
CA THR A 812 13.22 -19.36 -20.38
C THR A 812 13.70 -20.79 -20.12
N VAL A 813 14.26 -21.02 -18.94
CA VAL A 813 14.73 -22.33 -18.47
C VAL A 813 14.12 -22.61 -17.10
N PRO A 814 14.10 -23.89 -16.64
CA PRO A 814 13.55 -24.23 -15.33
C PRO A 814 14.14 -23.34 -14.22
N PRO A 815 13.29 -22.65 -13.44
CA PRO A 815 13.76 -21.65 -12.47
C PRO A 815 14.19 -22.29 -11.15
N PHE A 816 15.11 -23.27 -11.20
CA PHE A 816 15.56 -24.06 -10.08
C PHE A 816 17.08 -24.08 -10.00
N LEU A 817 17.60 -23.73 -8.82
CA LEU A 817 19.03 -23.61 -8.55
C LEU A 817 19.47 -24.62 -7.48
N ALA A 818 20.65 -25.25 -7.68
CA ALA A 818 21.23 -26.18 -6.72
C ALA A 818 22.75 -26.00 -6.58
N ARG A 819 23.33 -26.48 -5.48
CA ARG A 819 24.81 -26.43 -5.27
C ARG A 819 25.56 -27.40 -6.19
N ASN A 820 24.89 -28.46 -6.63
CA ASN A 820 25.46 -29.49 -7.52
C ASN A 820 24.35 -30.29 -8.24
N ALA A 821 24.74 -31.19 -9.14
CA ALA A 821 23.84 -32.01 -9.93
C ALA A 821 22.97 -32.98 -9.10
N ARG A 822 23.44 -33.43 -7.93
CA ARG A 822 22.71 -34.40 -7.07
C ARG A 822 21.57 -33.74 -6.32
N GLU A 823 21.71 -32.46 -5.99
CA GLU A 823 20.70 -31.68 -5.28
C GLU A 823 19.59 -31.17 -6.18
N LEU A 824 19.80 -31.23 -7.53
CA LEU A 824 18.91 -30.60 -8.47
C LEU A 824 17.64 -31.42 -8.69
N LEU A 825 16.50 -30.77 -8.45
CA LEU A 825 15.19 -31.27 -8.86
C LEU A 825 14.72 -30.48 -10.08
N LEU A 826 14.07 -31.15 -11.01
CA LEU A 826 13.61 -30.56 -12.26
C LEU A 826 12.14 -30.90 -12.51
N PRO A 827 11.40 -30.04 -13.26
CA PRO A 827 10.05 -30.32 -13.68
C PRO A 827 9.95 -31.67 -14.42
N ARG A 828 8.95 -32.45 -14.10
CA ARG A 828 8.76 -33.79 -14.68
C ARG A 828 8.63 -33.75 -16.20
N GLU A 829 8.00 -32.69 -16.75
CA GLU A 829 7.89 -32.49 -18.19
C GLU A 829 9.24 -32.30 -18.86
N VAL A 830 10.18 -31.61 -18.21
CA VAL A 830 11.57 -31.46 -18.72
C VAL A 830 12.30 -32.77 -18.69
N LEU A 831 12.19 -33.51 -17.58
CA LEU A 831 12.79 -34.84 -17.48
C LEU A 831 12.24 -35.80 -18.53
N ALA A 832 10.92 -35.81 -18.72
CA ALA A 832 10.26 -36.66 -19.71
C ALA A 832 10.69 -36.36 -21.15
N THR A 833 10.97 -35.10 -21.46
CA THR A 833 11.43 -34.68 -22.80
C THR A 833 12.91 -35.03 -23.01
N ASP A 834 13.76 -34.67 -22.05
CA ASP A 834 15.19 -34.69 -22.23
C ASP A 834 15.83 -36.09 -22.03
N THR A 835 15.09 -37.03 -21.39
CA THR A 835 15.51 -38.45 -21.30
C THR A 835 15.15 -39.27 -22.54
N ARG A 836 14.30 -38.75 -23.44
CA ARG A 836 14.02 -39.45 -24.71
C ARG A 836 15.28 -39.50 -25.58
N PRO A 837 15.56 -40.66 -26.22
CA PRO A 837 16.61 -40.71 -27.24
C PRO A 837 16.33 -39.67 -28.33
N THR A 838 17.35 -38.94 -28.74
CA THR A 838 17.25 -38.07 -29.92
C THR A 838 16.95 -38.96 -31.13
N PRO A 839 15.89 -38.69 -31.93
CA PRO A 839 15.53 -39.51 -33.07
C PRO A 839 16.65 -39.64 -34.09
#